data_18e2ae33bdbfce6fb0c5282dfd4eb5cc
#
_entry.id   18e2ae33bdbfce6fb0c5282dfd4eb5cc
#
_cell.length_a   1.000
_cell.length_b   1.000
_cell.length_c   1.000
_cell.angle_alpha   90.00
_cell.angle_beta   90.00
_cell.angle_gamma   90.00
#
_symmetry.space_group_name_H-M   'P 1'
#
loop_
_entity.id
_entity.type
_entity.pdbx_description
1 polymer ?
#
loop_
_entity_poly.entity_id
_entity_poly.type
_entity_poly.pdbx_seq_one_letter_code
_entity_poly.pdbx_strand_id
1 'polypeptide(L)'
;MTEFCLQAPFSPTGDQPQAIAQLTASIQSGNRYQTLLGATGTGKTFSVAAVIEKIGKPTLVLAHNKTLAAQLCNELRDFFPNNAVEYFVSYYDYYQPEAYIPVTDTYIEKTAAINDEIDMLRHSATRSLFERRDVIVVASISCIYGLGMPAEYLKAAIPLQIGMEVNQRQILRDLANVQYSRNDIEMGRGKFRVRGDVLEIGPAYEDRIIRVEFFGDEIDAIRYIDPVTGEILTSLEAVNVYPARHFVTPEERLEGACHDIAAELKQQKLDLEQAGKLLEAQRIDQRTRYDLEMLREVGYCNGVENYSRHLAGRQAGESPECLIDYFPKDWLLIIDESHVTVPQIRGMYNGDQARKKVLIEHGFRLPSAADNRPLKAEEFWQKVNQCIFVSATPGTWELEISEDNVIEQVIRPTGVVDPEISVRPTEGQIDDLLGEIKDRADRHERVLITTLTKRMAEDLTEYLQDRSIRVRYLHSEITSIERIEILQNLREGKFDVLVGVNLLREGLDLPEVSLVAIMDADKEGFLRTERSLIQTIGRAARHVQGQAILYADNMTGSMIKAIDETDRRRGIQTAHNRLHGITPQPIVKKSSNAILAFLDVSRRLNATDLKVVDEHIDELPLEQIPGLITLLEAQMKEAAKKLEFEEAGKLRDRIKHLRDKMLGR
;
A
#
# COMPACT_ATOMS: atom_id res chain seq x y z
N MET A 1 1.65 26.20 14.72
CA MET A 1 1.09 24.92 14.23
C MET A 1 0.84 25.11 12.75
N THR A 2 1.40 24.25 11.93
CA THR A 2 1.15 24.27 10.49
C THR A 2 -0.28 23.83 10.23
N GLU A 3 -1.03 24.60 9.44
CA GLU A 3 -2.40 24.29 9.04
C GLU A 3 -2.37 23.54 7.70
N PHE A 4 -3.39 22.76 7.41
CA PHE A 4 -3.56 22.20 6.09
C PHE A 4 -3.85 23.29 5.07
N CYS A 5 -3.17 23.25 3.92
CA CYS A 5 -3.32 24.23 2.85
C CYS A 5 -3.56 23.49 1.54
N LEU A 6 -4.82 23.42 1.12
CA LEU A 6 -5.23 22.76 -0.11
C LEU A 6 -4.86 23.62 -1.33
N GLN A 7 -4.13 23.04 -2.26
CA GLN A 7 -3.78 23.64 -3.53
C GLN A 7 -4.39 22.83 -4.67
N ALA A 8 -5.34 23.42 -5.38
CA ALA A 8 -5.94 22.77 -6.55
C ALA A 8 -6.10 23.78 -7.68
N PRO A 9 -5.91 23.38 -8.95
CA PRO A 9 -6.07 24.24 -10.11
C PRO A 9 -7.55 24.52 -10.46
N PHE A 10 -8.49 24.02 -9.66
CA PHE A 10 -9.93 24.12 -9.87
C PHE A 10 -10.67 24.35 -8.54
N SER A 11 -11.87 24.87 -8.64
CA SER A 11 -12.79 25.07 -7.50
C SER A 11 -13.82 23.93 -7.44
N PRO A 12 -14.45 23.67 -6.27
CA PRO A 12 -15.53 22.71 -6.14
C PRO A 12 -16.71 23.03 -7.05
N THR A 13 -17.22 22.03 -7.78
CA THR A 13 -18.34 22.19 -8.72
C THR A 13 -19.36 21.05 -8.57
N GLY A 14 -20.54 21.20 -9.18
CA GLY A 14 -21.62 20.19 -9.08
C GLY A 14 -22.08 19.99 -7.64
N ASP A 15 -22.07 18.75 -7.17
CA ASP A 15 -22.46 18.37 -5.81
C ASP A 15 -21.34 18.58 -4.78
N GLN A 16 -20.09 18.79 -5.22
CA GLN A 16 -18.93 18.90 -4.33
C GLN A 16 -19.07 19.96 -3.25
N PRO A 17 -19.51 21.22 -3.54
CA PRO A 17 -19.67 22.26 -2.51
C PRO A 17 -20.62 21.82 -1.40
N GLN A 18 -21.75 21.20 -1.77
CA GLN A 18 -22.75 20.73 -0.81
C GLN A 18 -22.22 19.54 -0.01
N ALA A 19 -21.60 18.56 -0.67
CA ALA A 19 -21.02 17.39 -0.02
C ALA A 19 -19.93 17.77 0.99
N ILE A 20 -19.03 18.69 0.62
CA ILE A 20 -17.98 19.22 1.50
C ILE A 20 -18.60 19.91 2.71
N ALA A 21 -19.61 20.75 2.50
CA ALA A 21 -20.27 21.47 3.59
C ALA A 21 -20.98 20.52 4.56
N GLN A 22 -21.74 19.56 4.04
CA GLN A 22 -22.47 18.59 4.85
C GLN A 22 -21.53 17.65 5.64
N LEU A 23 -20.47 17.11 5.01
CA LEU A 23 -19.46 16.30 5.70
C LEU A 23 -18.78 17.10 6.80
N THR A 24 -18.35 18.32 6.51
CA THR A 24 -17.70 19.20 7.49
C THR A 24 -18.61 19.49 8.68
N ALA A 25 -19.87 19.87 8.42
CA ALA A 25 -20.84 20.14 9.47
C ALA A 25 -21.15 18.90 10.32
N SER A 26 -21.29 17.74 9.70
CA SER A 26 -21.53 16.47 10.40
C SER A 26 -20.38 16.13 11.35
N ILE A 27 -19.12 16.25 10.89
CA ILE A 27 -17.94 15.99 11.71
C ILE A 27 -17.83 17.00 12.86
N GLN A 28 -18.06 18.30 12.58
CA GLN A 28 -18.03 19.36 13.59
C GLN A 28 -19.13 19.21 14.65
N SER A 29 -20.28 18.66 14.27
CA SER A 29 -21.38 18.33 15.20
C SER A 29 -21.09 17.11 16.08
N GLY A 30 -19.93 16.42 15.87
CA GLY A 30 -19.53 15.28 16.66
C GLY A 30 -20.09 13.95 16.17
N ASN A 31 -20.75 13.87 15.02
CA ASN A 31 -21.19 12.62 14.45
C ASN A 31 -19.99 11.71 14.18
N ARG A 32 -20.14 10.44 14.55
CA ARG A 32 -19.04 9.49 14.48
C ARG A 32 -18.83 8.91 13.08
N TYR A 33 -19.90 8.66 12.34
CA TYR A 33 -19.86 8.01 11.03
C TYR A 33 -20.58 8.82 9.98
N GLN A 34 -19.95 8.97 8.82
CA GLN A 34 -20.50 9.61 7.63
C GLN A 34 -20.19 8.75 6.42
N THR A 35 -21.09 8.71 5.44
CA THR A 35 -20.88 8.02 4.17
C THR A 35 -20.95 9.01 3.01
N LEU A 36 -19.86 9.15 2.26
CA LEU A 36 -19.84 9.81 0.96
C LEU A 36 -20.15 8.77 -0.14
N LEU A 37 -21.41 8.75 -0.58
CA LEU A 37 -21.85 7.94 -1.70
C LEU A 37 -21.55 8.72 -2.99
N GLY A 38 -20.36 8.48 -3.56
CA GLY A 38 -19.89 9.23 -4.71
C GLY A 38 -19.75 8.37 -5.95
N ALA A 39 -20.44 8.71 -7.04
CA ALA A 39 -20.28 8.01 -8.30
C ALA A 39 -18.82 8.06 -8.82
N THR A 40 -18.46 7.14 -9.70
CA THR A 40 -17.11 7.13 -10.28
C THR A 40 -16.87 8.40 -11.11
N GLY A 41 -15.72 9.06 -10.90
CA GLY A 41 -15.35 10.26 -11.67
C GLY A 41 -15.95 11.58 -11.16
N THR A 42 -16.61 11.59 -9.99
CA THR A 42 -17.17 12.82 -9.39
C THR A 42 -16.15 13.65 -8.62
N GLY A 43 -14.89 13.19 -8.49
CA GLY A 43 -13.85 13.90 -7.75
C GLY A 43 -13.92 13.70 -6.23
N LYS A 44 -14.29 12.51 -5.77
CA LYS A 44 -14.37 12.16 -4.33
C LYS A 44 -13.09 12.52 -3.57
N THR A 45 -11.91 12.21 -4.13
CA THR A 45 -10.61 12.52 -3.50
C THR A 45 -10.45 14.00 -3.21
N PHE A 46 -10.86 14.86 -4.16
CA PHE A 46 -10.84 16.32 -3.98
C PHE A 46 -11.81 16.78 -2.89
N SER A 47 -13.04 16.26 -2.88
CA SER A 47 -14.02 16.60 -1.84
C SER A 47 -13.52 16.21 -0.45
N VAL A 48 -12.92 15.03 -0.33
CA VAL A 48 -12.28 14.56 0.91
C VAL A 48 -11.11 15.46 1.31
N ALA A 49 -10.23 15.83 0.36
CA ALA A 49 -9.13 16.75 0.63
C ALA A 49 -9.63 18.11 1.16
N ALA A 50 -10.68 18.66 0.57
CA ALA A 50 -11.30 19.90 1.05
C ALA A 50 -11.92 19.77 2.46
N VAL A 51 -12.43 18.58 2.81
CA VAL A 51 -12.91 18.31 4.18
C VAL A 51 -11.73 18.23 5.15
N ILE A 52 -10.63 17.55 4.78
CA ILE A 52 -9.40 17.48 5.61
C ILE A 52 -8.90 18.88 5.95
N GLU A 53 -8.80 19.77 4.95
CA GLU A 53 -8.38 21.16 5.16
C GLU A 53 -9.27 21.87 6.18
N LYS A 54 -10.60 21.79 6.00
CA LYS A 54 -11.57 22.48 6.87
C LYS A 54 -11.63 21.93 8.30
N ILE A 55 -11.37 20.63 8.47
CA ILE A 55 -11.40 19.98 9.78
C ILE A 55 -10.09 20.15 10.54
N GLY A 56 -8.95 20.21 9.84
CA GLY A 56 -7.63 20.44 10.43
C GLY A 56 -7.11 19.35 11.35
N LYS A 57 -7.61 18.12 11.24
CA LYS A 57 -7.18 16.98 12.07
C LYS A 57 -6.19 16.09 11.35
N PRO A 58 -5.19 15.51 12.04
CA PRO A 58 -4.41 14.43 11.51
C PRO A 58 -5.31 13.33 10.95
N THR A 59 -5.05 12.89 9.74
CA THR A 59 -5.98 12.04 9.00
C THR A 59 -5.31 10.74 8.55
N LEU A 60 -5.97 9.61 8.79
CA LEU A 60 -5.64 8.31 8.21
C LEU A 60 -6.57 8.02 7.04
N VAL A 61 -6.02 7.84 5.85
CA VAL A 61 -6.74 7.39 4.65
C VAL A 61 -6.44 5.93 4.41
N LEU A 62 -7.45 5.08 4.50
CA LEU A 62 -7.30 3.64 4.39
C LEU A 62 -7.77 3.15 3.02
N ALA A 63 -6.89 2.44 2.30
CA ALA A 63 -7.17 1.84 1.00
C ALA A 63 -7.01 0.31 1.06
N HIS A 64 -7.78 -0.41 0.26
CA HIS A 64 -7.82 -1.88 0.29
C HIS A 64 -6.58 -2.58 -0.31
N ASN A 65 -5.75 -1.87 -1.08
CA ASN A 65 -4.50 -2.41 -1.65
C ASN A 65 -3.41 -1.34 -1.80
N LYS A 66 -2.16 -1.80 -2.03
CA LYS A 66 -0.98 -0.93 -2.16
C LYS A 66 -1.07 0.05 -3.34
N THR A 67 -1.58 -0.41 -4.48
CA THR A 67 -1.66 0.40 -5.72
C THR A 67 -2.61 1.57 -5.56
N LEU A 68 -3.80 1.33 -5.00
CA LEU A 68 -4.76 2.40 -4.71
C LEU A 68 -4.22 3.35 -3.64
N ALA A 69 -3.57 2.82 -2.60
CA ALA A 69 -2.92 3.65 -1.58
C ALA A 69 -1.85 4.56 -2.18
N ALA A 70 -1.02 4.06 -3.11
CA ALA A 70 -0.02 4.85 -3.81
C ALA A 70 -0.65 5.95 -4.68
N GLN A 71 -1.71 5.62 -5.42
CA GLN A 71 -2.45 6.59 -6.22
C GLN A 71 -3.03 7.71 -5.35
N LEU A 72 -3.72 7.37 -4.27
CA LEU A 72 -4.31 8.33 -3.33
C LEU A 72 -3.24 9.20 -2.65
N CYS A 73 -2.10 8.59 -2.26
CA CYS A 73 -0.99 9.31 -1.67
C CYS A 73 -0.44 10.38 -2.62
N ASN A 74 -0.26 10.06 -3.90
CA ASN A 74 0.22 11.00 -4.89
C ASN A 74 -0.83 12.10 -5.18
N GLU A 75 -2.11 11.75 -5.34
CA GLU A 75 -3.18 12.74 -5.52
C GLU A 75 -3.25 13.70 -4.31
N LEU A 76 -3.10 13.20 -3.09
CA LEU A 76 -3.09 14.02 -1.88
C LEU A 76 -1.81 14.86 -1.74
N ARG A 77 -0.64 14.37 -2.17
CA ARG A 77 0.59 15.17 -2.25
C ARG A 77 0.47 16.34 -3.22
N ASP A 78 -0.18 16.12 -4.36
CA ASP A 78 -0.47 17.20 -5.31
C ASP A 78 -1.41 18.25 -4.70
N PHE A 79 -2.38 17.84 -3.88
CA PHE A 79 -3.30 18.74 -3.18
C PHE A 79 -2.68 19.40 -1.96
N PHE A 80 -1.71 18.79 -1.29
CA PHE A 80 -1.09 19.27 -0.06
C PHE A 80 0.45 19.29 -0.16
N PRO A 81 1.03 20.08 -1.08
CA PRO A 81 2.47 20.06 -1.36
C PRO A 81 3.34 20.53 -0.19
N ASN A 82 2.78 21.28 0.76
CA ASN A 82 3.48 21.85 1.92
C ASN A 82 3.18 21.10 3.24
N ASN A 83 2.28 20.13 3.23
CA ASN A 83 1.89 19.35 4.38
C ASN A 83 2.52 17.93 4.34
N ALA A 84 2.52 17.24 5.46
CA ALA A 84 3.05 15.88 5.50
C ALA A 84 2.04 14.88 4.95
N VAL A 85 2.25 14.39 3.73
CA VAL A 85 1.47 13.30 3.14
C VAL A 85 2.34 12.05 3.06
N GLU A 86 2.09 11.14 3.96
CA GLU A 86 2.89 9.95 4.23
C GLU A 86 2.27 8.68 3.66
N TYR A 87 3.13 7.70 3.36
CA TYR A 87 2.72 6.42 2.80
C TYR A 87 3.05 5.28 3.74
N PHE A 88 2.05 4.48 4.13
CA PHE A 88 2.20 3.39 5.09
C PHE A 88 1.53 2.10 4.62
N VAL A 89 2.28 1.25 3.94
CA VAL A 89 1.80 -0.05 3.44
C VAL A 89 2.69 -1.19 3.92
N SER A 90 2.37 -2.43 3.58
CA SER A 90 3.26 -3.55 3.87
C SER A 90 4.59 -3.38 3.12
N TYR A 91 5.69 -3.46 3.85
CA TYR A 91 7.06 -3.30 3.32
C TYR A 91 7.63 -4.56 2.67
N TYR A 92 6.81 -5.61 2.52
CA TYR A 92 7.22 -6.83 1.82
C TYR A 92 6.90 -6.73 0.33
N ASP A 93 7.91 -6.91 -0.54
CA ASP A 93 7.70 -7.10 -1.98
C ASP A 93 7.18 -8.51 -2.24
N TYR A 94 7.77 -9.48 -1.57
CA TYR A 94 7.31 -10.85 -1.51
C TYR A 94 7.11 -11.26 -0.06
N TYR A 95 5.99 -11.91 0.23
CA TYR A 95 5.70 -12.41 1.57
C TYR A 95 5.00 -13.77 1.50
N GLN A 96 5.72 -14.79 1.94
CA GLN A 96 5.15 -16.11 2.22
C GLN A 96 5.12 -16.29 3.74
N PRO A 97 3.93 -16.28 4.35
CA PRO A 97 3.83 -16.48 5.79
C PRO A 97 4.25 -17.90 6.17
N GLU A 98 4.86 -18.02 7.35
CA GLU A 98 5.11 -19.31 7.97
C GLU A 98 3.79 -20.08 8.11
N ALA A 99 3.78 -21.33 7.66
CA ALA A 99 2.61 -22.19 7.74
C ALA A 99 3.01 -23.66 7.89
N TYR A 100 2.10 -24.46 8.44
CA TYR A 100 2.25 -25.91 8.48
C TYR A 100 1.01 -26.59 7.95
N ILE A 101 1.20 -27.59 7.09
CA ILE A 101 0.13 -28.39 6.49
C ILE A 101 0.19 -29.80 7.09
N PRO A 102 -0.64 -30.12 8.10
CA PRO A 102 -0.55 -31.39 8.81
C PRO A 102 -0.78 -32.63 7.92
N VAL A 103 -1.62 -32.50 6.90
CA VAL A 103 -1.97 -33.64 5.99
C VAL A 103 -0.76 -34.14 5.21
N THR A 104 0.15 -33.25 4.83
CA THR A 104 1.34 -33.57 4.03
C THR A 104 2.63 -33.48 4.84
N ASP A 105 2.56 -33.22 6.15
CA ASP A 105 3.70 -32.93 7.04
C ASP A 105 4.67 -31.90 6.41
N THR A 106 4.09 -30.84 5.82
CA THR A 106 4.87 -29.83 5.10
C THR A 106 4.95 -28.55 5.91
N TYR A 107 6.16 -28.21 6.35
CA TYR A 107 6.46 -26.91 6.95
C TYR A 107 6.91 -25.92 5.87
N ILE A 108 6.22 -24.79 5.82
CA ILE A 108 6.53 -23.66 4.93
C ILE A 108 7.22 -22.61 5.79
N GLU A 109 8.50 -22.39 5.54
CA GLU A 109 9.26 -21.36 6.22
C GLU A 109 8.82 -19.96 5.78
N LYS A 110 8.84 -18.99 6.71
CA LYS A 110 8.60 -17.59 6.39
C LYS A 110 9.68 -17.11 5.42
N THR A 111 9.25 -16.71 4.23
CA THR A 111 10.11 -16.06 3.26
C THR A 111 9.58 -14.66 2.99
N ALA A 112 10.45 -13.66 3.10
CA ALA A 112 10.07 -12.28 2.89
C ALA A 112 11.23 -11.50 2.24
N ALA A 113 10.92 -10.71 1.23
CA ALA A 113 11.80 -9.69 0.69
C ALA A 113 11.31 -8.32 1.20
N ILE A 114 12.15 -7.62 1.94
CA ILE A 114 11.85 -6.30 2.49
C ILE A 114 12.21 -5.25 1.44
N ASN A 115 11.31 -4.31 1.24
CA ASN A 115 11.52 -3.12 0.44
C ASN A 115 12.01 -1.99 1.36
N ASP A 116 13.28 -1.63 1.23
CA ASP A 116 13.93 -0.64 2.07
C ASP A 116 13.31 0.76 1.93
N GLU A 117 12.82 1.11 0.74
CA GLU A 117 12.18 2.40 0.50
C GLU A 117 10.81 2.48 1.18
N ILE A 118 9.99 1.42 1.08
CA ILE A 118 8.71 1.36 1.79
C ILE A 118 8.94 1.34 3.31
N ASP A 119 9.99 0.67 3.78
CA ASP A 119 10.35 0.69 5.20
C ASP A 119 10.71 2.10 5.67
N MET A 120 11.49 2.85 4.89
CA MET A 120 11.78 4.27 5.14
C MET A 120 10.50 5.11 5.23
N LEU A 121 9.58 4.96 4.27
CA LEU A 121 8.31 5.70 4.26
C LEU A 121 7.45 5.38 5.48
N ARG A 122 7.49 4.16 6.00
CA ARG A 122 6.80 3.78 7.25
C ARG A 122 7.40 4.49 8.47
N HIS A 123 8.73 4.57 8.54
CA HIS A 123 9.42 5.34 9.58
C HIS A 123 9.16 6.84 9.47
N SER A 124 9.11 7.38 8.24
CA SER A 124 8.72 8.76 7.98
C SER A 124 7.31 9.07 8.50
N ALA A 125 6.35 8.18 8.22
CA ALA A 125 4.97 8.34 8.68
C ALA A 125 4.86 8.40 10.20
N THR A 126 5.53 7.50 10.93
CA THR A 126 5.50 7.49 12.41
C THR A 126 6.20 8.71 13.00
N ARG A 127 7.32 9.16 12.42
CA ARG A 127 8.00 10.40 12.81
C ARG A 127 7.07 11.61 12.62
N SER A 128 6.47 11.75 11.44
CA SER A 128 5.60 12.88 11.12
C SER A 128 4.42 13.00 12.09
N LEU A 129 3.84 11.87 12.54
CA LEU A 129 2.78 11.85 13.54
C LEU A 129 3.19 12.38 14.91
N PHE A 130 4.48 12.28 15.28
CA PHE A 130 5.01 12.85 16.52
C PHE A 130 5.39 14.33 16.39
N GLU A 131 5.91 14.73 15.24
CA GLU A 131 6.47 16.07 15.05
C GLU A 131 5.46 17.09 14.54
N ARG A 132 4.37 16.65 13.87
CA ARG A 132 3.43 17.52 13.14
C ARG A 132 1.99 17.21 13.46
N ARG A 133 1.11 18.20 13.21
CA ARG A 133 -0.34 18.05 13.31
C ARG A 133 -1.01 17.99 11.92
N ASP A 134 -0.38 18.53 10.91
CA ASP A 134 -0.83 18.60 9.52
C ASP A 134 -0.37 17.37 8.74
N VAL A 135 -0.73 16.18 9.24
CA VAL A 135 -0.29 14.89 8.70
C VAL A 135 -1.46 14.11 8.10
N ILE A 136 -1.28 13.66 6.87
CA ILE A 136 -2.17 12.70 6.20
C ILE A 136 -1.36 11.42 5.99
N VAL A 137 -1.77 10.31 6.59
CA VAL A 137 -1.16 9.00 6.34
C VAL A 137 -2.07 8.19 5.42
N VAL A 138 -1.59 7.84 4.24
CA VAL A 138 -2.31 6.93 3.34
C VAL A 138 -1.78 5.53 3.55
N ALA A 139 -2.65 4.63 3.99
CA ALA A 139 -2.26 3.29 4.42
C ALA A 139 -3.07 2.18 3.74
N SER A 140 -2.48 0.99 3.67
CA SER A 140 -3.21 -0.25 3.43
C SER A 140 -3.63 -0.89 4.76
N ILE A 141 -4.37 -1.99 4.69
CA ILE A 141 -4.81 -2.76 5.87
C ILE A 141 -3.64 -3.20 6.79
N SER A 142 -2.39 -3.13 6.32
CA SER A 142 -1.21 -3.42 7.14
C SER A 142 -1.07 -2.51 8.37
N CYS A 143 -1.75 -1.37 8.40
CA CYS A 143 -1.75 -0.43 9.51
C CYS A 143 -2.42 -0.97 10.79
N ILE A 144 -3.22 -2.04 10.71
CA ILE A 144 -3.86 -2.66 11.88
C ILE A 144 -3.03 -3.80 12.50
N TYR A 145 -1.86 -4.10 11.92
CA TYR A 145 -0.90 -5.05 12.50
C TYR A 145 -0.01 -4.38 13.54
N GLY A 146 0.47 -5.18 14.50
CA GLY A 146 1.38 -4.71 15.53
C GLY A 146 2.62 -4.02 14.96
N LEU A 147 2.92 -2.83 15.46
CA LEU A 147 4.02 -1.99 15.00
C LEU A 147 5.08 -1.77 16.08
N GLY A 148 4.68 -1.72 17.33
CA GLY A 148 5.48 -1.36 18.49
C GLY A 148 4.78 -0.29 19.31
N MET A 149 5.24 -0.08 20.55
CA MET A 149 4.64 0.89 21.48
C MET A 149 5.03 2.32 21.12
N PRO A 150 4.07 3.22 20.81
CA PRO A 150 4.38 4.61 20.45
C PRO A 150 5.15 5.35 21.54
N ALA A 151 4.79 5.13 22.81
CA ALA A 151 5.43 5.79 23.94
C ALA A 151 6.91 5.39 24.09
N GLU A 152 7.24 4.11 23.92
CA GLU A 152 8.62 3.63 23.99
C GLU A 152 9.43 4.08 22.78
N TYR A 153 8.81 4.10 21.58
CA TYR A 153 9.45 4.60 20.36
C TYR A 153 9.80 6.08 20.48
N LEU A 154 8.89 6.91 21.00
CA LEU A 154 9.13 8.34 21.24
C LEU A 154 10.17 8.57 22.34
N LYS A 155 10.11 7.83 23.45
CA LYS A 155 11.04 7.92 24.58
C LYS A 155 12.47 7.53 24.17
N ALA A 156 12.60 6.62 23.23
CA ALA A 156 13.88 6.15 22.71
C ALA A 156 14.48 7.10 21.66
N ALA A 157 13.79 8.16 21.24
CA ALA A 157 14.37 9.16 20.35
C ALA A 157 15.51 9.92 21.06
N ILE A 158 16.61 10.12 20.34
CA ILE A 158 17.81 10.80 20.84
C ILE A 158 17.73 12.28 20.42
N PRO A 159 17.47 13.22 21.35
CA PRO A 159 17.48 14.64 21.04
C PRO A 159 18.93 15.15 20.94
N LEU A 160 19.23 15.88 19.88
CA LEU A 160 20.51 16.54 19.65
C LEU A 160 20.26 18.04 19.38
N GLN A 161 20.98 18.92 20.05
CA GLN A 161 20.82 20.37 19.92
C GLN A 161 22.18 21.04 19.96
N ILE A 162 22.40 22.12 19.21
CA ILE A 162 23.60 22.94 19.23
C ILE A 162 23.78 23.50 20.65
N GLY A 163 25.03 23.48 21.17
CA GLY A 163 25.38 23.90 22.53
C GLY A 163 25.08 22.85 23.61
N MET A 164 24.58 21.67 23.24
CA MET A 164 24.35 20.58 24.19
C MET A 164 25.68 19.95 24.62
N GLU A 165 25.94 19.95 25.92
CA GLU A 165 27.09 19.22 26.51
C GLU A 165 26.73 17.74 26.62
N VAL A 166 27.37 16.90 25.83
CA VAL A 166 27.15 15.45 25.81
C VAL A 166 28.38 14.70 25.32
N ASN A 167 28.74 13.65 26.03
CA ASN A 167 29.88 12.84 25.62
C ASN A 167 29.54 12.04 24.34
N GLN A 168 30.36 12.21 23.30
CA GLN A 168 30.16 11.51 22.01
C GLN A 168 29.97 10.00 22.19
N ARG A 169 30.74 9.36 23.11
CA ARG A 169 30.61 7.90 23.35
C ARG A 169 29.24 7.51 23.91
N GLN A 170 28.60 8.43 24.65
CA GLN A 170 27.21 8.15 25.14
C GLN A 170 26.26 8.12 23.97
N ILE A 171 26.32 9.10 23.07
CA ILE A 171 25.45 9.10 21.85
C ILE A 171 25.66 7.84 21.02
N LEU A 172 26.90 7.34 20.89
CA LEU A 172 27.19 6.12 20.16
C LEU A 172 26.54 4.89 20.81
N ARG A 173 26.49 4.82 22.14
CA ARG A 173 25.77 3.75 22.86
C ARG A 173 24.27 3.89 22.68
N ASP A 174 23.74 5.11 22.77
CA ASP A 174 22.32 5.38 22.59
C ASP A 174 21.87 5.00 21.17
N LEU A 175 22.68 5.31 20.14
CA LEU A 175 22.42 4.88 18.77
C LEU A 175 22.40 3.35 18.62
N ALA A 176 23.35 2.65 19.26
CA ALA A 176 23.35 1.18 19.24
C ALA A 176 22.11 0.60 19.96
N ASN A 177 21.71 1.17 21.09
CA ASN A 177 20.52 0.76 21.84
C ASN A 177 19.22 0.94 21.04
N VAL A 178 19.15 1.97 20.17
CA VAL A 178 18.01 2.19 19.27
C VAL A 178 18.19 1.53 17.89
N GLN A 179 19.07 0.50 17.84
CA GLN A 179 19.25 -0.41 16.70
C GLN A 179 19.92 0.21 15.46
N TYR A 180 20.70 1.30 15.62
CA TYR A 180 21.65 1.71 14.59
C TYR A 180 22.91 0.87 14.64
N SER A 181 23.45 0.54 13.48
CA SER A 181 24.70 -0.21 13.37
C SER A 181 25.86 0.70 12.95
N ARG A 182 27.04 0.52 13.57
CA ARG A 182 28.23 1.23 13.14
C ARG A 182 28.77 0.67 11.84
N ASN A 183 28.99 1.54 10.85
CA ASN A 183 29.65 1.17 9.60
C ASN A 183 30.48 2.34 9.09
N ASP A 184 31.81 2.26 9.25
CA ASP A 184 32.72 3.33 8.88
C ASP A 184 33.02 3.35 7.35
N ILE A 185 32.63 2.32 6.61
CA ILE A 185 32.91 2.17 5.17
C ILE A 185 31.71 2.65 4.34
N GLU A 186 30.53 2.08 4.59
CA GLU A 186 29.32 2.33 3.81
C GLU A 186 28.24 2.96 4.68
N MET A 187 27.94 4.23 4.41
CA MET A 187 26.82 4.92 5.05
C MET A 187 25.51 4.55 4.37
N GLY A 188 24.48 4.43 5.18
CA GLY A 188 23.12 4.14 4.71
C GLY A 188 22.13 4.25 5.87
N ARG A 189 20.89 3.96 5.62
CA ARG A 189 19.82 4.00 6.61
C ARG A 189 20.08 3.06 7.79
N GLY A 190 19.79 3.52 9.00
CA GLY A 190 20.02 2.76 10.23
C GLY A 190 21.49 2.53 10.54
N LYS A 191 22.42 3.29 9.93
CA LYS A 191 23.84 3.20 10.17
C LYS A 191 24.40 4.52 10.71
N PHE A 192 25.51 4.44 11.43
CA PHE A 192 26.27 5.62 11.82
C PHE A 192 27.77 5.38 11.66
N ARG A 193 28.54 6.45 11.51
CA ARG A 193 30.01 6.42 11.51
C ARG A 193 30.59 7.60 12.26
N VAL A 194 31.81 7.42 12.73
CA VAL A 194 32.54 8.44 13.47
C VAL A 194 33.91 8.65 12.84
N ARG A 195 34.27 9.90 12.61
CA ARG A 195 35.60 10.32 12.12
C ARG A 195 36.08 11.52 12.91
N GLY A 196 36.91 11.26 13.94
CA GLY A 196 37.35 12.30 14.89
C GLY A 196 36.17 12.89 15.66
N ASP A 197 36.01 14.20 15.59
CA ASP A 197 34.95 14.94 16.26
C ASP A 197 33.65 15.05 15.41
N VAL A 198 33.54 14.25 14.35
CA VAL A 198 32.37 14.24 13.46
C VAL A 198 31.63 12.91 13.56
N LEU A 199 30.34 12.97 13.92
CA LEU A 199 29.42 11.86 13.90
C LEU A 199 28.46 12.04 12.72
N GLU A 200 28.33 11.03 11.89
CA GLU A 200 27.34 10.99 10.81
C GLU A 200 26.35 9.86 11.06
N ILE A 201 25.06 10.19 10.93
CA ILE A 201 23.94 9.27 11.20
C ILE A 201 23.08 9.22 9.93
N GLY A 202 22.84 8.01 9.39
CA GLY A 202 21.87 7.77 8.34
C GLY A 202 20.51 7.39 8.97
N PRO A 203 19.56 8.32 9.10
CA PRO A 203 18.30 8.06 9.79
C PRO A 203 17.48 7.00 9.04
N ALA A 204 16.61 6.28 9.77
CA ALA A 204 15.78 5.23 9.19
C ALA A 204 14.63 5.78 8.31
N TYR A 205 14.29 7.05 8.47
CA TYR A 205 13.07 7.71 7.97
C TYR A 205 13.30 8.67 6.80
N GLU A 206 14.56 8.86 6.35
CA GLU A 206 14.92 9.74 5.23
C GLU A 206 16.28 9.35 4.64
N ASP A 207 16.54 9.78 3.39
CA ASP A 207 17.80 9.46 2.70
C ASP A 207 18.95 10.42 3.03
N ARG A 208 18.66 11.56 3.65
CA ARG A 208 19.69 12.54 4.05
C ARG A 208 20.47 12.04 5.26
N ILE A 209 21.74 12.41 5.35
CA ILE A 209 22.58 12.09 6.50
C ILE A 209 22.58 13.28 7.47
N ILE A 210 22.44 12.99 8.76
CA ILE A 210 22.63 13.96 9.84
C ILE A 210 24.10 13.95 10.21
N ARG A 211 24.78 15.07 10.02
CA ARG A 211 26.18 15.30 10.48
C ARG A 211 26.14 16.15 11.72
N VAL A 212 26.77 15.64 12.79
CA VAL A 212 26.94 16.31 14.08
C VAL A 212 28.44 16.55 14.30
N GLU A 213 28.82 17.79 14.48
CA GLU A 213 30.20 18.22 14.72
C GLU A 213 30.36 18.60 16.19
N PHE A 214 31.42 18.09 16.84
CA PHE A 214 31.69 18.32 18.24
C PHE A 214 32.89 19.22 18.42
N PHE A 215 32.84 20.08 19.44
CA PHE A 215 34.00 20.78 19.98
C PHE A 215 34.19 20.33 21.43
N GLY A 216 35.06 19.36 21.64
CA GLY A 216 35.19 18.65 22.93
C GLY A 216 33.93 17.80 23.19
N ASP A 217 33.23 18.06 24.30
CA ASP A 217 31.99 17.41 24.69
C ASP A 217 30.73 18.27 24.36
N GLU A 218 30.87 19.32 23.55
CA GLU A 218 29.77 20.20 23.13
C GLU A 218 29.45 19.98 21.66
N ILE A 219 28.17 19.98 21.30
CA ILE A 219 27.71 19.94 19.91
C ILE A 219 27.82 21.35 19.31
N ASP A 220 28.78 21.54 18.38
CA ASP A 220 29.05 22.80 17.71
C ASP A 220 28.15 23.06 16.51
N ALA A 221 27.86 22.02 15.72
CA ALA A 221 26.99 22.14 14.55
C ALA A 221 26.21 20.85 14.24
N ILE A 222 25.01 21.04 13.73
CA ILE A 222 24.16 19.94 13.19
C ILE A 222 23.74 20.30 11.76
N ARG A 223 23.97 19.39 10.79
CA ARG A 223 23.70 19.64 9.38
C ARG A 223 23.08 18.42 8.71
N TYR A 224 22.15 18.67 7.79
CA TYR A 224 21.80 17.68 6.78
C TYR A 224 22.82 17.74 5.63
N ILE A 225 23.31 16.58 5.22
CA ILE A 225 24.20 16.44 4.07
C ILE A 225 23.62 15.45 3.06
N ASP A 226 23.96 15.64 1.80
CA ASP A 226 23.66 14.70 0.75
C ASP A 226 24.55 13.44 0.90
N PRO A 227 23.99 12.23 0.87
CA PRO A 227 24.74 10.99 1.10
C PRO A 227 25.75 10.67 -0.01
N VAL A 228 25.56 11.19 -1.22
CA VAL A 228 26.40 10.91 -2.40
C VAL A 228 27.48 11.95 -2.57
N THR A 229 27.11 13.24 -2.55
CA THR A 229 28.04 14.36 -2.79
C THR A 229 28.73 14.84 -1.50
N GLY A 230 28.11 14.61 -0.34
CA GLY A 230 28.56 15.16 0.94
C GLY A 230 28.30 16.66 1.11
N GLU A 231 27.57 17.29 0.17
CA GLU A 231 27.22 18.71 0.24
C GLU A 231 26.26 19.00 1.39
N ILE A 232 26.45 20.17 2.03
CA ILE A 232 25.56 20.63 3.09
C ILE A 232 24.25 21.11 2.47
N LEU A 233 23.16 20.45 2.81
CA LEU A 233 21.82 20.80 2.35
C LEU A 233 21.17 21.86 3.24
N THR A 234 21.28 21.71 4.56
CA THR A 234 20.67 22.61 5.54
C THR A 234 21.38 22.51 6.87
N SER A 235 21.52 23.63 7.59
CA SER A 235 21.95 23.65 9.00
C SER A 235 20.72 23.60 9.91
N LEU A 236 20.82 22.88 11.01
CA LEU A 236 19.75 22.67 11.99
C LEU A 236 20.20 23.19 13.36
N GLU A 237 19.25 23.73 14.14
CA GLU A 237 19.50 24.09 15.55
C GLU A 237 19.32 22.85 16.46
N ALA A 238 18.39 21.96 16.12
CA ALA A 238 18.12 20.73 16.85
C ALA A 238 17.53 19.65 15.91
N VAL A 239 17.69 18.38 16.29
CA VAL A 239 17.10 17.22 15.60
C VAL A 239 16.83 16.10 16.59
N ASN A 240 15.74 15.35 16.37
CA ASN A 240 15.49 14.09 17.08
C ASN A 240 15.86 12.92 16.16
N VAL A 241 16.74 12.04 16.64
CA VAL A 241 17.09 10.81 15.94
C VAL A 241 16.17 9.68 16.46
N TYR A 242 15.20 9.28 15.65
CA TYR A 242 14.26 8.20 15.99
C TYR A 242 14.90 6.82 15.79
N PRO A 243 14.41 5.78 16.51
CA PRO A 243 14.95 4.43 16.39
C PRO A 243 14.96 3.89 14.95
N ALA A 244 15.97 3.06 14.65
CA ALA A 244 16.11 2.44 13.33
C ALA A 244 15.08 1.34 13.07
N ARG A 245 14.32 0.92 14.08
CA ARG A 245 13.23 -0.06 13.99
C ARG A 245 12.05 0.39 14.84
N HIS A 246 10.83 0.07 14.39
CA HIS A 246 9.61 0.40 15.17
C HIS A 246 9.50 -0.39 16.47
N PHE A 247 10.01 -1.62 16.49
CA PHE A 247 9.96 -2.46 17.67
C PHE A 247 11.22 -2.27 18.50
N VAL A 248 11.14 -1.42 19.52
CA VAL A 248 12.21 -1.14 20.47
C VAL A 248 11.76 -1.65 21.83
N THR A 249 12.59 -2.50 22.45
CA THR A 249 12.36 -2.98 23.81
C THR A 249 13.47 -2.45 24.71
N PRO A 250 13.17 -1.68 25.76
CA PRO A 250 14.15 -1.27 26.73
C PRO A 250 14.87 -2.47 27.36
N GLU A 251 16.17 -2.33 27.63
CA GLU A 251 17.02 -3.42 28.17
C GLU A 251 16.45 -4.00 29.48
N GLU A 252 15.95 -3.13 30.36
CA GLU A 252 15.31 -3.53 31.63
C GLU A 252 14.08 -4.43 31.42
N ARG A 253 13.32 -4.23 30.35
CA ARG A 253 12.15 -5.04 29.99
C ARG A 253 12.53 -6.33 29.27
N LEU A 254 13.62 -6.32 28.52
CA LEU A 254 14.07 -7.47 27.74
C LEU A 254 14.40 -8.67 28.63
N GLU A 255 15.05 -8.46 29.78
CA GLU A 255 15.38 -9.54 30.71
C GLU A 255 14.11 -10.14 31.33
N GLY A 256 13.15 -9.30 31.74
CA GLY A 256 11.83 -9.75 32.20
C GLY A 256 11.07 -10.55 31.15
N ALA A 257 11.04 -10.07 29.90
CA ALA A 257 10.43 -10.77 28.79
C ALA A 257 11.08 -12.13 28.51
N CYS A 258 12.42 -12.23 28.58
CA CYS A 258 13.13 -13.50 28.43
C CYS A 258 12.75 -14.49 29.54
N HIS A 259 12.55 -14.01 30.78
CA HIS A 259 12.07 -14.84 31.87
C HIS A 259 10.65 -15.37 31.62
N ASP A 260 9.74 -14.49 31.16
CA ASP A 260 8.36 -14.86 30.87
C ASP A 260 8.24 -15.85 29.70
N ILE A 261 9.03 -15.64 28.63
CA ILE A 261 9.14 -16.56 27.48
C ILE A 261 9.64 -17.94 27.96
N ALA A 262 10.65 -17.98 28.84
CA ALA A 262 11.17 -19.24 29.37
C ALA A 262 10.15 -19.98 30.25
N ALA A 263 9.35 -19.24 31.02
CA ALA A 263 8.26 -19.80 31.84
C ALA A 263 7.15 -20.36 30.93
N GLU A 264 6.73 -19.65 29.90
CA GLU A 264 5.76 -20.12 28.90
C GLU A 264 6.26 -21.37 28.18
N LEU A 265 7.53 -21.38 27.75
CA LEU A 265 8.16 -22.55 27.13
C LEU A 265 8.07 -23.77 28.02
N LYS A 266 8.41 -23.61 29.29
CA LYS A 266 8.36 -24.73 30.27
C LYS A 266 6.94 -25.31 30.37
N GLN A 267 5.93 -24.45 30.45
CA GLN A 267 4.53 -24.88 30.52
C GLN A 267 4.09 -25.57 29.21
N GLN A 268 4.33 -24.93 28.06
CA GLN A 268 3.95 -25.48 26.76
C GLN A 268 4.60 -26.84 26.46
N LYS A 269 5.88 -27.00 26.87
CA LYS A 269 6.58 -28.27 26.75
C LYS A 269 5.91 -29.38 27.55
N LEU A 270 5.55 -29.10 28.83
CA LEU A 270 4.83 -30.04 29.70
C LEU A 270 3.47 -30.42 29.10
N ASP A 271 2.72 -29.46 28.57
CA ASP A 271 1.41 -29.69 27.97
C ASP A 271 1.52 -30.60 26.72
N LEU A 272 2.54 -30.38 25.87
CA LEU A 272 2.79 -31.20 24.69
C LEU A 272 3.26 -32.62 25.09
N GLU A 273 4.12 -32.76 26.09
CA GLU A 273 4.59 -34.08 26.57
C GLU A 273 3.40 -34.87 27.19
N GLN A 274 2.54 -34.25 27.97
CA GLN A 274 1.33 -34.85 28.49
C GLN A 274 0.33 -35.28 27.42
N ALA A 275 0.28 -34.53 26.32
CA ALA A 275 -0.52 -34.86 25.15
C ALA A 275 0.13 -35.94 24.25
N GLY A 276 1.33 -36.49 24.61
CA GLY A 276 2.06 -37.47 23.84
C GLY A 276 2.77 -36.92 22.59
N LYS A 277 2.85 -35.59 22.45
CA LYS A 277 3.46 -34.88 21.32
C LYS A 277 4.95 -34.59 21.59
N LEU A 278 5.76 -35.64 21.66
CA LEU A 278 7.17 -35.53 22.06
C LEU A 278 8.04 -34.80 21.04
N LEU A 279 7.77 -34.98 19.74
CA LEU A 279 8.49 -34.27 18.66
C LEU A 279 8.19 -32.77 18.68
N GLU A 280 6.95 -32.41 18.89
CA GLU A 280 6.51 -31.02 19.00
C GLU A 280 7.12 -30.35 20.25
N ALA A 281 7.19 -31.07 21.36
CA ALA A 281 7.82 -30.60 22.59
C ALA A 281 9.32 -30.37 22.41
N GLN A 282 10.03 -31.26 21.71
CA GLN A 282 11.45 -31.08 21.40
C GLN A 282 11.68 -29.92 20.45
N ARG A 283 10.85 -29.80 19.42
CA ARG A 283 10.94 -28.73 18.41
C ARG A 283 10.79 -27.34 19.04
N ILE A 284 9.76 -27.13 19.85
CA ILE A 284 9.54 -25.84 20.51
C ILE A 284 10.63 -25.52 21.52
N ASP A 285 11.13 -26.52 22.28
CA ASP A 285 12.19 -26.33 23.26
C ASP A 285 13.50 -25.87 22.58
N GLN A 286 13.91 -26.55 21.51
CA GLN A 286 15.12 -26.23 20.78
C GLN A 286 15.04 -24.83 20.14
N ARG A 287 13.94 -24.53 19.47
CA ARG A 287 13.74 -23.23 18.79
C ARG A 287 13.73 -22.09 19.80
N THR A 288 12.91 -22.20 20.83
CA THR A 288 12.73 -21.09 21.77
C THR A 288 13.99 -20.83 22.61
N ARG A 289 14.78 -21.88 22.96
CA ARG A 289 16.07 -21.68 23.65
C ARG A 289 17.06 -20.92 22.79
N TYR A 290 17.15 -21.25 21.51
CA TYR A 290 18.00 -20.52 20.57
C TYR A 290 17.55 -19.06 20.44
N ASP A 291 16.26 -18.81 20.30
CA ASP A 291 15.72 -17.45 20.20
C ASP A 291 15.98 -16.65 21.48
N LEU A 292 15.89 -17.28 22.68
CA LEU A 292 16.22 -16.67 23.98
C LEU A 292 17.71 -16.32 24.12
N GLU A 293 18.59 -17.16 23.62
CA GLU A 293 20.04 -16.88 23.58
C GLU A 293 20.33 -15.66 22.71
N MET A 294 19.76 -15.62 21.51
CA MET A 294 19.90 -14.47 20.61
C MET A 294 19.33 -13.18 21.20
N LEU A 295 18.19 -13.24 21.88
CA LEU A 295 17.60 -12.06 22.54
C LEU A 295 18.50 -11.52 23.66
N ARG A 296 19.16 -12.37 24.44
CA ARG A 296 20.05 -11.95 25.52
C ARG A 296 21.38 -11.39 25.01
N GLU A 297 21.99 -12.02 23.98
CA GLU A 297 23.31 -11.64 23.50
C GLU A 297 23.27 -10.47 22.50
N VAL A 298 22.24 -10.40 21.67
CA VAL A 298 22.14 -9.48 20.54
C VAL A 298 20.97 -8.50 20.68
N GLY A 299 20.05 -8.76 21.62
CA GLY A 299 18.81 -7.98 21.76
C GLY A 299 17.77 -8.24 20.67
N TYR A 300 18.00 -9.23 19.81
CA TYR A 300 17.14 -9.52 18.66
C TYR A 300 17.23 -11.00 18.23
N CYS A 301 16.13 -11.56 17.75
CA CYS A 301 16.11 -12.88 17.08
C CYS A 301 15.24 -12.85 15.84
N ASN A 302 15.43 -13.82 14.93
CA ASN A 302 14.58 -13.98 13.76
C ASN A 302 13.18 -14.39 14.16
N GLY A 303 12.16 -13.59 13.76
CA GLY A 303 10.78 -13.81 14.16
C GLY A 303 10.48 -13.25 15.56
N VAL A 304 11.23 -12.25 16.01
CA VAL A 304 11.03 -11.55 17.29
C VAL A 304 9.58 -11.10 17.51
N GLU A 305 8.86 -10.81 16.44
CA GLU A 305 7.45 -10.45 16.47
C GLU A 305 6.55 -11.52 17.11
N ASN A 306 6.96 -12.80 17.09
CA ASN A 306 6.20 -13.88 17.74
C ASN A 306 6.26 -13.80 19.29
N TYR A 307 7.21 -13.05 19.83
CA TYR A 307 7.37 -12.77 21.26
C TYR A 307 6.87 -11.37 21.65
N SER A 308 6.21 -10.65 20.72
CA SER A 308 5.77 -9.26 20.91
C SER A 308 4.90 -9.04 22.15
N ARG A 309 4.11 -10.04 22.56
CA ARG A 309 3.32 -9.98 23.80
C ARG A 309 4.20 -9.77 25.03
N HIS A 310 5.23 -10.61 25.21
CA HIS A 310 6.15 -10.53 26.33
C HIS A 310 7.03 -9.29 26.28
N LEU A 311 7.57 -8.98 25.10
CA LEU A 311 8.42 -7.81 24.89
C LEU A 311 7.69 -6.48 25.13
N ALA A 312 6.39 -6.43 24.84
CA ALA A 312 5.53 -5.28 25.15
C ALA A 312 4.92 -5.31 26.56
N GLY A 313 5.08 -6.40 27.33
CA GLY A 313 4.48 -6.56 28.64
C GLY A 313 2.95 -6.70 28.63
N ARG A 314 2.36 -7.13 27.49
CA ARG A 314 0.91 -7.29 27.33
C ARG A 314 0.39 -8.58 27.96
N GLN A 315 -0.86 -8.53 28.39
CA GLN A 315 -1.58 -9.72 28.83
C GLN A 315 -2.03 -10.57 27.64
N ALA A 316 -2.30 -11.86 27.88
CA ALA A 316 -2.81 -12.75 26.84
C ALA A 316 -4.15 -12.22 26.28
N GLY A 317 -4.25 -12.15 24.95
CA GLY A 317 -5.44 -11.65 24.27
C GLY A 317 -5.59 -10.13 24.20
N GLU A 318 -4.71 -9.36 24.84
CA GLU A 318 -4.69 -7.90 24.75
C GLU A 318 -4.36 -7.43 23.31
N SER A 319 -4.97 -6.31 22.88
CA SER A 319 -4.77 -5.79 21.53
C SER A 319 -3.33 -5.30 21.33
N PRO A 320 -2.72 -5.56 20.16
CA PRO A 320 -1.42 -4.97 19.85
C PRO A 320 -1.55 -3.48 19.58
N GLU A 321 -0.48 -2.72 19.88
CA GLU A 321 -0.35 -1.37 19.39
C GLU A 321 0.03 -1.40 17.91
N CYS A 322 -0.68 -0.58 17.13
CA CYS A 322 -0.54 -0.49 15.68
C CYS A 322 -0.38 0.98 15.25
N LEU A 323 -0.36 1.26 13.94
CA LEU A 323 -0.21 2.63 13.45
C LEU A 323 -1.25 3.61 14.03
N ILE A 324 -2.48 3.15 14.28
CA ILE A 324 -3.56 3.99 14.83
C ILE A 324 -3.18 4.56 16.20
N ASP A 325 -2.40 3.83 16.99
CA ASP A 325 -1.97 4.25 18.33
C ASP A 325 -0.89 5.35 18.31
N TYR A 326 -0.30 5.63 17.13
CA TYR A 326 0.64 6.75 16.92
C TYR A 326 -0.11 8.07 16.64
N PHE A 327 -1.40 8.01 16.29
CA PHE A 327 -2.21 9.20 16.10
C PHE A 327 -2.56 9.87 17.43
N PRO A 328 -2.69 11.20 17.46
CA PRO A 328 -3.25 11.90 18.61
C PRO A 328 -4.72 11.51 18.79
N LYS A 329 -5.32 11.85 19.96
CA LYS A 329 -6.71 11.45 20.28
C LYS A 329 -7.74 12.00 19.30
N ASP A 330 -7.52 13.17 18.71
CA ASP A 330 -8.43 13.91 17.82
C ASP A 330 -8.05 13.75 16.34
N TRP A 331 -8.10 12.55 15.82
CA TRP A 331 -7.81 12.22 14.44
C TRP A 331 -9.05 11.82 13.64
N LEU A 332 -8.95 11.88 12.31
CA LEU A 332 -10.01 11.53 11.36
C LEU A 332 -9.61 10.27 10.57
N LEU A 333 -10.54 9.32 10.44
CA LEU A 333 -10.40 8.17 9.56
C LEU A 333 -11.19 8.40 8.26
N ILE A 334 -10.58 8.10 7.13
CA ILE A 334 -11.24 8.04 5.83
C ILE A 334 -10.99 6.64 5.25
N ILE A 335 -12.05 5.95 4.90
CA ILE A 335 -11.96 4.61 4.31
C ILE A 335 -12.40 4.70 2.85
N ASP A 336 -11.42 4.61 1.96
CA ASP A 336 -11.69 4.59 0.53
C ASP A 336 -12.10 3.19 0.07
N GLU A 337 -12.98 3.14 -0.91
CA GLU A 337 -13.66 1.92 -1.39
C GLU A 337 -14.13 1.06 -0.20
N SER A 338 -14.88 1.68 0.72
CA SER A 338 -15.26 1.11 2.02
C SER A 338 -15.94 -0.25 1.92
N HIS A 339 -16.72 -0.48 0.86
CA HIS A 339 -17.39 -1.77 0.58
C HIS A 339 -16.42 -2.95 0.41
N VAL A 340 -15.11 -2.69 0.17
CA VAL A 340 -14.04 -3.70 0.13
C VAL A 340 -13.19 -3.64 1.39
N THR A 341 -12.80 -2.44 1.82
CA THR A 341 -11.88 -2.23 2.93
C THR A 341 -12.48 -2.67 4.27
N VAL A 342 -13.76 -2.38 4.52
CA VAL A 342 -14.44 -2.78 5.77
C VAL A 342 -14.53 -4.31 5.93
N PRO A 343 -14.94 -5.10 4.92
CA PRO A 343 -14.86 -6.56 4.99
C PRO A 343 -13.44 -7.10 5.22
N GLN A 344 -12.40 -6.45 4.67
CA GLN A 344 -11.01 -6.85 4.93
C GLN A 344 -10.65 -6.66 6.41
N ILE A 345 -10.99 -5.52 7.02
CA ILE A 345 -10.78 -5.29 8.46
C ILE A 345 -11.40 -6.42 9.29
N ARG A 346 -12.61 -6.85 8.93
CA ARG A 346 -13.32 -7.94 9.64
C ARG A 346 -12.68 -9.30 9.45
N GLY A 347 -12.12 -9.57 8.25
CA GLY A 347 -11.60 -10.89 7.88
C GLY A 347 -10.17 -11.18 8.33
N MET A 348 -9.33 -10.15 8.52
CA MET A 348 -7.88 -10.31 8.73
C MET A 348 -7.53 -11.11 9.98
N TYR A 349 -8.20 -10.86 11.10
CA TYR A 349 -7.95 -11.54 12.37
C TYR A 349 -8.15 -13.05 12.26
N ASN A 350 -9.27 -13.50 11.71
CA ASN A 350 -9.62 -14.91 11.65
C ASN A 350 -8.65 -15.73 10.79
N GLY A 351 -8.20 -15.18 9.66
CA GLY A 351 -7.23 -15.82 8.79
C GLY A 351 -5.87 -15.99 9.45
N ASP A 352 -5.38 -14.97 10.17
CA ASP A 352 -4.11 -15.03 10.90
C ASP A 352 -4.17 -16.04 12.06
N GLN A 353 -5.25 -16.05 12.84
CA GLN A 353 -5.44 -16.96 13.96
C GLN A 353 -5.52 -18.42 13.53
N ALA A 354 -6.26 -18.74 12.45
CA ALA A 354 -6.36 -20.11 11.94
C ALA A 354 -4.98 -20.69 11.60
N ARG A 355 -4.13 -19.91 10.95
CA ARG A 355 -2.76 -20.29 10.60
C ARG A 355 -1.88 -20.50 11.85
N LYS A 356 -1.90 -19.55 12.78
CA LYS A 356 -1.08 -19.61 14.01
C LYS A 356 -1.49 -20.73 14.96
N LYS A 357 -2.76 -21.03 15.05
CA LYS A 357 -3.26 -22.14 15.83
C LYS A 357 -2.59 -23.47 15.42
N VAL A 358 -2.50 -23.72 14.11
CA VAL A 358 -1.83 -24.92 13.59
C VAL A 358 -0.34 -24.94 13.95
N LEU A 359 0.37 -23.80 13.83
CA LEU A 359 1.78 -23.69 14.21
C LEU A 359 2.03 -23.97 15.70
N ILE A 360 1.13 -23.48 16.58
CA ILE A 360 1.20 -23.69 18.02
C ILE A 360 0.91 -25.16 18.36
N GLU A 361 -0.15 -25.75 17.81
CA GLU A 361 -0.55 -27.14 18.05
C GLU A 361 0.51 -28.16 17.64
N HIS A 362 1.37 -27.80 16.67
CA HIS A 362 2.44 -28.64 16.15
C HIS A 362 3.86 -28.22 16.62
N GLY A 363 3.95 -27.40 17.68
CA GLY A 363 5.21 -27.08 18.34
C GLY A 363 6.17 -26.20 17.52
N PHE A 364 5.68 -25.44 16.55
CA PHE A 364 6.51 -24.49 15.80
C PHE A 364 6.57 -23.12 16.48
N ARG A 365 5.53 -22.76 17.26
CA ARG A 365 5.45 -21.47 17.97
C ARG A 365 4.85 -21.65 19.36
N LEU A 366 5.22 -20.75 20.29
CA LEU A 366 4.61 -20.64 21.60
C LEU A 366 3.17 -20.08 21.49
N PRO A 367 2.28 -20.32 22.47
CA PRO A 367 0.94 -19.76 22.50
C PRO A 367 0.90 -18.23 22.37
N SER A 368 1.88 -17.52 22.94
CA SER A 368 2.02 -16.06 22.81
C SER A 368 2.15 -15.55 21.39
N ALA A 369 2.59 -16.38 20.43
CA ALA A 369 2.64 -16.00 19.02
C ALA A 369 1.25 -15.69 18.43
N ALA A 370 0.16 -16.21 19.03
CA ALA A 370 -1.21 -15.86 18.67
C ALA A 370 -1.54 -14.39 18.91
N ASP A 371 -0.85 -13.73 19.87
CA ASP A 371 -1.04 -12.31 20.19
C ASP A 371 -0.25 -11.33 19.31
N ASN A 372 0.63 -11.83 18.44
CA ASN A 372 1.17 -11.08 17.32
C ASN A 372 0.16 -11.12 16.16
N ARG A 373 -0.84 -10.31 16.18
CA ARG A 373 -2.01 -10.39 15.33
C ARG A 373 -2.49 -9.02 14.85
N PRO A 374 -3.29 -8.95 13.79
CA PRO A 374 -4.01 -7.71 13.50
C PRO A 374 -5.07 -7.44 14.59
N LEU A 375 -5.52 -6.20 14.67
CA LEU A 375 -6.68 -5.85 15.49
C LEU A 375 -7.90 -6.68 15.10
N LYS A 376 -8.72 -7.03 16.07
CA LYS A 376 -10.09 -7.47 15.81
C LYS A 376 -10.91 -6.28 15.30
N ALA A 377 -11.99 -6.56 14.58
CA ALA A 377 -12.85 -5.49 14.08
C ALA A 377 -13.38 -4.59 15.20
N GLU A 378 -13.79 -5.19 16.33
CA GLU A 378 -14.29 -4.46 17.48
C GLU A 378 -13.22 -3.57 18.11
N GLU A 379 -11.98 -4.06 18.24
CA GLU A 379 -10.84 -3.31 18.75
C GLU A 379 -10.49 -2.13 17.82
N PHE A 380 -10.55 -2.36 16.51
CA PHE A 380 -10.35 -1.29 15.51
C PHE A 380 -11.37 -0.17 15.68
N TRP A 381 -12.67 -0.52 15.72
CA TRP A 381 -13.72 0.48 15.82
C TRP A 381 -13.74 1.19 17.19
N GLN A 382 -13.24 0.58 18.25
CA GLN A 382 -13.07 1.26 19.56
C GLN A 382 -12.04 2.38 19.51
N LYS A 383 -10.99 2.23 18.67
CA LYS A 383 -9.92 3.24 18.50
C LYS A 383 -10.31 4.38 17.55
N VAL A 384 -11.37 4.21 16.75
CA VAL A 384 -11.82 5.21 15.76
C VAL A 384 -12.78 6.20 16.40
N ASN A 385 -12.47 7.50 16.35
CA ASN A 385 -13.33 8.57 16.83
C ASN A 385 -14.38 8.98 15.81
N GLN A 386 -13.92 9.40 14.60
CA GLN A 386 -14.77 9.82 13.50
C GLN A 386 -14.29 9.20 12.20
N CYS A 387 -15.23 8.79 11.34
CA CYS A 387 -14.93 8.09 10.11
C CYS A 387 -15.81 8.58 8.95
N ILE A 388 -15.18 8.80 7.79
CA ILE A 388 -15.86 8.98 6.51
C ILE A 388 -15.68 7.70 5.69
N PHE A 389 -16.77 7.04 5.35
CA PHE A 389 -16.78 5.98 4.35
C PHE A 389 -16.93 6.57 2.97
N VAL A 390 -16.03 6.24 2.06
CA VAL A 390 -16.04 6.74 0.68
C VAL A 390 -16.25 5.57 -0.26
N SER A 391 -17.33 5.59 -1.03
CA SER A 391 -17.61 4.53 -2.01
C SER A 391 -18.64 4.96 -3.05
N ALA A 392 -18.57 4.38 -4.24
CA ALA A 392 -19.64 4.45 -5.24
C ALA A 392 -20.78 3.47 -4.94
N THR A 393 -20.51 2.44 -4.13
CA THR A 393 -21.42 1.34 -3.79
C THR A 393 -21.20 0.92 -2.33
N PRO A 394 -21.52 1.78 -1.33
CA PRO A 394 -21.30 1.46 0.08
C PRO A 394 -21.94 0.15 0.51
N GLY A 395 -21.40 -0.49 1.53
CA GLY A 395 -22.00 -1.66 2.14
C GLY A 395 -23.27 -1.31 2.95
N THR A 396 -24.11 -2.31 3.19
CA THR A 396 -25.33 -2.13 4.01
C THR A 396 -24.97 -1.64 5.40
N TRP A 397 -23.91 -2.18 5.99
CA TRP A 397 -23.47 -1.80 7.32
C TRP A 397 -23.00 -0.35 7.40
N GLU A 398 -22.25 0.15 6.40
CA GLU A 398 -21.80 1.56 6.37
C GLU A 398 -22.99 2.51 6.29
N LEU A 399 -24.01 2.16 5.48
CA LEU A 399 -25.23 2.95 5.38
C LEU A 399 -26.04 2.94 6.69
N GLU A 400 -26.20 1.77 7.32
CA GLU A 400 -26.92 1.63 8.59
C GLU A 400 -26.28 2.45 9.71
N ILE A 401 -24.94 2.42 9.88
CA ILE A 401 -24.30 3.15 10.97
C ILE A 401 -24.11 4.64 10.70
N SER A 402 -24.20 5.05 9.45
CA SER A 402 -24.17 6.49 9.08
C SER A 402 -25.52 7.17 9.23
N GLU A 403 -26.61 6.42 9.36
CA GLU A 403 -27.97 6.91 9.55
C GLU A 403 -28.29 8.04 8.53
N ASP A 404 -28.63 9.23 9.01
CA ASP A 404 -28.95 10.41 8.18
C ASP A 404 -27.69 11.09 7.58
N ASN A 405 -26.48 10.61 7.91
CA ASN A 405 -25.23 11.20 7.43
C ASN A 405 -24.70 10.50 6.17
N VAL A 406 -25.60 10.09 5.27
CA VAL A 406 -25.27 9.61 3.92
C VAL A 406 -25.37 10.78 2.95
N ILE A 407 -24.24 11.19 2.40
CA ILE A 407 -24.11 12.33 1.50
C ILE A 407 -23.85 11.83 0.09
N GLU A 408 -24.71 12.21 -0.86
CA GLU A 408 -24.54 11.83 -2.26
C GLU A 408 -23.67 12.83 -3.02
N GLN A 409 -22.84 12.30 -3.92
CA GLN A 409 -22.05 13.06 -4.89
C GLN A 409 -22.13 12.38 -6.25
N VAL A 410 -23.10 12.77 -7.07
CA VAL A 410 -23.42 12.10 -8.34
C VAL A 410 -22.89 12.89 -9.53
N ILE A 411 -22.87 14.23 -9.45
CA ILE A 411 -22.51 15.11 -10.55
C ILE A 411 -20.99 15.05 -10.84
N ARG A 412 -20.65 14.73 -12.08
CA ARG A 412 -19.28 14.82 -12.60
C ARG A 412 -19.02 16.23 -13.14
N PRO A 413 -17.97 16.91 -12.70
CA PRO A 413 -17.62 18.25 -13.20
C PRO A 413 -17.42 18.30 -14.73
N THR A 414 -17.00 17.21 -15.34
CA THR A 414 -16.80 17.08 -16.79
C THR A 414 -18.08 16.97 -17.60
N GLY A 415 -19.22 16.79 -16.95
CA GLY A 415 -20.49 16.57 -17.61
C GLY A 415 -20.71 15.18 -18.20
N VAL A 416 -19.71 14.26 -18.08
CA VAL A 416 -19.83 12.91 -18.62
C VAL A 416 -20.92 12.14 -17.86
N VAL A 417 -21.84 11.56 -18.61
CA VAL A 417 -22.97 10.79 -18.06
C VAL A 417 -22.59 9.32 -17.82
N ASP A 418 -23.34 8.63 -16.97
CA ASP A 418 -23.16 7.19 -16.80
C ASP A 418 -23.42 6.45 -18.13
N PRO A 419 -22.80 5.27 -18.34
CA PRO A 419 -22.91 4.52 -19.59
C PRO A 419 -24.36 4.14 -19.92
N GLU A 420 -24.68 4.11 -21.18
CA GLU A 420 -25.92 3.50 -21.65
C GLU A 420 -25.83 1.98 -21.53
N ILE A 421 -26.85 1.36 -20.96
CA ILE A 421 -26.88 -0.09 -20.75
C ILE A 421 -27.79 -0.75 -21.76
N SER A 422 -27.28 -1.79 -22.43
CA SER A 422 -28.09 -2.69 -23.27
C SER A 422 -27.98 -4.12 -22.76
N VAL A 423 -29.13 -4.81 -22.71
CA VAL A 423 -29.19 -6.23 -22.39
C VAL A 423 -29.39 -6.99 -23.69
N ARG A 424 -28.53 -7.97 -23.97
CA ARG A 424 -28.55 -8.77 -25.21
C ARG A 424 -28.54 -10.26 -24.86
N PRO A 425 -29.12 -11.13 -25.73
CA PRO A 425 -29.15 -12.55 -25.47
C PRO A 425 -27.78 -13.18 -25.46
N THR A 426 -27.63 -14.31 -24.77
CA THR A 426 -26.35 -15.05 -24.74
C THR A 426 -26.13 -15.84 -26.04
N GLU A 427 -27.19 -16.20 -26.75
CA GLU A 427 -27.09 -16.82 -28.09
C GLU A 427 -26.48 -15.81 -29.09
N GLY A 428 -25.37 -16.20 -29.73
CA GLY A 428 -24.63 -15.32 -30.66
C GLY A 428 -23.81 -14.22 -30.00
N GLN A 429 -23.69 -14.19 -28.68
CA GLN A 429 -22.98 -13.13 -27.91
C GLN A 429 -21.55 -12.88 -28.40
N ILE A 430 -20.84 -13.91 -28.88
CA ILE A 430 -19.44 -13.75 -29.33
C ILE A 430 -19.36 -13.03 -30.66
N ASP A 431 -20.28 -13.35 -31.60
CA ASP A 431 -20.28 -12.70 -32.93
C ASP A 431 -20.77 -11.25 -32.81
N ASP A 432 -21.74 -10.96 -31.94
CA ASP A 432 -22.18 -9.62 -31.60
C ASP A 432 -21.05 -8.81 -30.97
N LEU A 433 -20.35 -9.38 -29.98
CA LEU A 433 -19.20 -8.76 -29.31
C LEU A 433 -18.05 -8.46 -30.29
N LEU A 434 -17.78 -9.36 -31.27
CA LEU A 434 -16.78 -9.13 -32.31
C LEU A 434 -17.11 -7.90 -33.18
N GLY A 435 -18.38 -7.69 -33.51
CA GLY A 435 -18.84 -6.49 -34.20
C GLY A 435 -18.54 -5.22 -33.42
N GLU A 436 -18.93 -5.21 -32.13
CA GLU A 436 -18.70 -4.08 -31.21
C GLU A 436 -17.21 -3.78 -30.98
N ILE A 437 -16.37 -4.83 -30.88
CA ILE A 437 -14.91 -4.66 -30.73
C ILE A 437 -14.32 -3.98 -31.97
N LYS A 438 -14.67 -4.42 -33.18
CA LYS A 438 -14.16 -3.83 -34.42
C LYS A 438 -14.55 -2.38 -34.54
N ASP A 439 -15.81 -2.05 -34.28
CA ASP A 439 -16.31 -0.67 -34.33
C ASP A 439 -15.56 0.26 -33.36
N ARG A 440 -15.18 -0.24 -32.16
CA ARG A 440 -14.40 0.52 -31.18
C ARG A 440 -12.92 0.63 -31.56
N ALA A 441 -12.33 -0.47 -32.03
CA ALA A 441 -10.94 -0.49 -32.49
C ALA A 441 -10.71 0.50 -33.65
N ASP A 442 -11.64 0.58 -34.60
CA ASP A 442 -11.59 1.53 -35.73
C ASP A 442 -11.66 2.99 -35.27
N ARG A 443 -12.29 3.25 -34.13
CA ARG A 443 -12.34 4.58 -33.47
C ARG A 443 -11.19 4.83 -32.50
N HIS A 444 -10.23 3.90 -32.38
CA HIS A 444 -9.15 3.94 -31.39
C HIS A 444 -9.62 3.95 -29.93
N GLU A 445 -10.79 3.40 -29.66
CA GLU A 445 -11.37 3.23 -28.32
C GLU A 445 -11.00 1.85 -27.75
N ARG A 446 -11.19 1.67 -26.44
CA ARG A 446 -10.81 0.43 -25.72
C ARG A 446 -12.05 -0.28 -25.21
N VAL A 447 -11.95 -1.61 -25.15
CA VAL A 447 -13.02 -2.49 -24.70
C VAL A 447 -12.57 -3.31 -23.49
N LEU A 448 -13.39 -3.33 -22.44
CA LEU A 448 -13.22 -4.23 -21.29
C LEU A 448 -14.27 -5.36 -21.37
N ILE A 449 -13.83 -6.59 -21.17
CA ILE A 449 -14.70 -7.76 -21.15
C ILE A 449 -14.56 -8.49 -19.82
N THR A 450 -15.68 -8.76 -19.15
CA THR A 450 -15.66 -9.53 -17.89
C THR A 450 -16.29 -10.89 -18.08
N THR A 451 -15.58 -11.93 -17.63
CA THR A 451 -16.03 -13.33 -17.65
C THR A 451 -16.22 -13.84 -16.21
N LEU A 452 -16.79 -15.04 -16.05
CA LEU A 452 -17.02 -15.66 -14.73
C LEU A 452 -15.80 -16.45 -14.23
N THR A 453 -15.01 -17.02 -15.14
CA THR A 453 -13.88 -17.90 -14.78
C THR A 453 -12.63 -17.54 -15.55
N LYS A 454 -11.47 -17.93 -14.99
CA LYS A 454 -10.17 -17.81 -15.66
C LYS A 454 -10.18 -18.49 -17.03
N ARG A 455 -10.65 -19.73 -17.06
CA ARG A 455 -10.71 -20.53 -18.28
C ARG A 455 -11.50 -19.82 -19.39
N MET A 456 -12.67 -19.27 -19.05
CA MET A 456 -13.45 -18.49 -20.04
C MET A 456 -12.68 -17.26 -20.54
N ALA A 457 -11.93 -16.59 -19.66
CA ALA A 457 -11.10 -15.45 -20.06
C ALA A 457 -9.98 -15.88 -21.01
N GLU A 458 -9.32 -16.99 -20.74
CA GLU A 458 -8.26 -17.58 -21.57
C GLU A 458 -8.81 -18.02 -22.92
N ASP A 459 -9.85 -18.86 -22.91
CA ASP A 459 -10.51 -19.37 -24.14
C ASP A 459 -11.01 -18.21 -25.04
N LEU A 460 -11.61 -17.18 -24.43
CA LEU A 460 -12.08 -16.00 -25.18
C LEU A 460 -10.91 -15.18 -25.73
N THR A 461 -9.83 -15.05 -24.98
CA THR A 461 -8.65 -14.33 -25.44
C THR A 461 -8.01 -15.03 -26.63
N GLU A 462 -7.81 -16.34 -26.57
CA GLU A 462 -7.29 -17.14 -27.67
C GLU A 462 -8.18 -17.01 -28.93
N TYR A 463 -9.49 -17.16 -28.74
CA TYR A 463 -10.47 -17.01 -29.82
C TYR A 463 -10.41 -15.62 -30.51
N LEU A 464 -10.24 -14.56 -29.73
CA LEU A 464 -10.12 -13.19 -30.27
C LEU A 464 -8.78 -12.98 -30.99
N GLN A 465 -7.68 -13.57 -30.46
CA GLN A 465 -6.35 -13.52 -31.12
C GLN A 465 -6.36 -14.23 -32.48
N ASP A 466 -7.01 -15.39 -32.60
CA ASP A 466 -7.17 -16.13 -33.85
C ASP A 466 -7.88 -15.32 -34.93
N ARG A 467 -8.68 -14.32 -34.52
CA ARG A 467 -9.36 -13.36 -35.42
C ARG A 467 -8.62 -12.06 -35.61
N SER A 468 -7.32 -12.03 -35.26
CA SER A 468 -6.43 -10.89 -35.42
C SER A 468 -6.87 -9.65 -34.59
N ILE A 469 -7.59 -9.86 -33.49
CA ILE A 469 -7.90 -8.79 -32.54
C ILE A 469 -6.75 -8.67 -31.55
N ARG A 470 -6.29 -7.45 -31.32
CA ARG A 470 -5.25 -7.13 -30.34
C ARG A 470 -5.86 -7.17 -28.93
N VAL A 471 -5.68 -8.29 -28.24
CA VAL A 471 -6.28 -8.58 -26.94
C VAL A 471 -5.27 -9.10 -25.93
N ARG A 472 -5.47 -8.76 -24.67
CA ARG A 472 -4.77 -9.33 -23.51
C ARG A 472 -5.78 -9.75 -22.46
N TYR A 473 -5.40 -10.71 -21.61
CA TYR A 473 -6.20 -11.08 -20.45
C TYR A 473 -5.48 -10.71 -19.14
N LEU A 474 -6.28 -10.51 -18.10
CA LEU A 474 -5.83 -10.14 -16.77
C LEU A 474 -6.41 -11.10 -15.74
N HIS A 475 -5.56 -11.78 -14.96
CA HIS A 475 -5.97 -12.74 -13.92
C HIS A 475 -5.24 -12.53 -12.59
N SER A 476 -5.62 -13.31 -11.57
CA SER A 476 -5.14 -13.15 -10.19
C SER A 476 -3.66 -13.50 -9.97
N GLU A 477 -3.02 -14.20 -10.90
CA GLU A 477 -1.62 -14.64 -10.78
C GLU A 477 -0.64 -13.66 -11.41
N ILE A 478 -1.15 -12.66 -12.15
CA ILE A 478 -0.35 -11.58 -12.72
C ILE A 478 0.17 -10.70 -11.58
N THR A 479 1.48 -10.45 -11.59
CA THR A 479 2.12 -9.59 -10.59
C THR A 479 1.59 -8.15 -10.65
N SER A 480 1.75 -7.40 -9.57
CA SER A 480 1.30 -6.00 -9.53
C SER A 480 1.98 -5.13 -10.62
N ILE A 481 3.22 -5.45 -10.97
CA ILE A 481 4.00 -4.73 -11.99
C ILE A 481 3.48 -5.04 -13.38
N GLU A 482 3.37 -6.31 -13.73
CA GLU A 482 2.80 -6.74 -15.03
C GLU A 482 1.39 -6.18 -15.24
N ARG A 483 0.58 -6.12 -14.16
CA ARG A 483 -0.74 -5.50 -14.21
C ARG A 483 -0.67 -4.03 -14.61
N ILE A 484 0.25 -3.27 -14.05
CA ILE A 484 0.45 -1.85 -14.39
C ILE A 484 0.89 -1.71 -15.84
N GLU A 485 1.81 -2.55 -16.32
CA GLU A 485 2.28 -2.55 -17.71
C GLU A 485 1.15 -2.90 -18.70
N ILE A 486 0.33 -3.91 -18.38
CA ILE A 486 -0.83 -4.26 -19.20
C ILE A 486 -1.79 -3.07 -19.32
N LEU A 487 -2.08 -2.39 -18.21
CA LEU A 487 -2.97 -1.22 -18.22
C LEU A 487 -2.39 -0.04 -18.98
N GLN A 488 -1.09 0.22 -18.85
CA GLN A 488 -0.40 1.25 -19.62
C GLN A 488 -0.42 0.92 -21.12
N ASN A 489 -0.11 -0.31 -21.49
CA ASN A 489 -0.14 -0.77 -22.88
C ASN A 489 -1.55 -0.68 -23.50
N LEU A 490 -2.62 -0.91 -22.70
CA LEU A 490 -4.00 -0.68 -23.14
C LEU A 490 -4.24 0.81 -23.43
N ARG A 491 -3.81 1.70 -22.53
CA ARG A 491 -3.93 3.16 -22.72
C ARG A 491 -3.16 3.65 -23.93
N GLU A 492 -1.93 3.17 -24.12
CA GLU A 492 -1.09 3.50 -25.29
C GLU A 492 -1.60 2.90 -26.61
N GLY A 493 -2.59 2.02 -26.58
CA GLY A 493 -3.18 1.43 -27.76
C GLY A 493 -2.37 0.29 -28.39
N LYS A 494 -1.47 -0.32 -27.61
CA LYS A 494 -0.75 -1.52 -28.09
C LYS A 494 -1.69 -2.70 -28.29
N PHE A 495 -2.82 -2.69 -27.61
CA PHE A 495 -3.95 -3.61 -27.81
C PHE A 495 -5.27 -2.89 -27.51
N ASP A 496 -6.41 -3.43 -28.01
CA ASP A 496 -7.69 -2.76 -27.98
C ASP A 496 -8.63 -3.36 -26.92
N VAL A 497 -8.43 -4.63 -26.56
CA VAL A 497 -9.34 -5.39 -25.72
C VAL A 497 -8.61 -5.94 -24.50
N LEU A 498 -9.19 -5.74 -23.34
CA LEU A 498 -8.73 -6.37 -22.10
C LEU A 498 -9.83 -7.28 -21.56
N VAL A 499 -9.53 -8.58 -21.43
CA VAL A 499 -10.42 -9.59 -20.85
C VAL A 499 -10.00 -9.85 -19.41
N GLY A 500 -10.97 -9.95 -18.50
CA GLY A 500 -10.66 -10.28 -17.10
C GLY A 500 -11.84 -10.84 -16.34
N VAL A 501 -11.57 -11.46 -15.19
CA VAL A 501 -12.62 -12.02 -14.32
C VAL A 501 -13.07 -10.97 -13.30
N ASN A 502 -12.36 -10.85 -12.20
CA ASN A 502 -12.71 -9.96 -11.07
C ASN A 502 -11.84 -8.69 -11.00
N LEU A 503 -10.75 -8.67 -11.73
CA LEU A 503 -9.70 -7.66 -11.59
C LEU A 503 -10.01 -6.32 -12.25
N LEU A 504 -11.17 -6.21 -12.91
CA LEU A 504 -11.63 -4.98 -13.55
C LEU A 504 -12.46 -4.09 -12.59
N ARG A 505 -12.64 -4.49 -11.32
CA ARG A 505 -13.52 -3.79 -10.38
C ARG A 505 -12.92 -2.51 -9.81
N GLU A 506 -11.65 -2.50 -9.40
CA GLU A 506 -11.09 -1.47 -8.52
C GLU A 506 -9.79 -0.89 -9.06
N GLY A 507 -9.56 0.40 -8.83
CA GLY A 507 -8.30 1.07 -9.10
C GLY A 507 -7.94 1.28 -10.57
N LEU A 508 -8.86 1.05 -11.52
CA LEU A 508 -8.63 1.30 -12.94
C LEU A 508 -9.18 2.66 -13.34
N ASP A 509 -8.31 3.56 -13.73
CA ASP A 509 -8.64 4.86 -14.34
C ASP A 509 -8.30 4.83 -15.83
N LEU A 510 -9.28 4.42 -16.64
CA LEU A 510 -9.15 4.18 -18.08
C LEU A 510 -10.15 5.04 -18.85
N PRO A 511 -9.88 6.32 -19.09
CA PRO A 511 -10.78 7.21 -19.84
C PRO A 511 -10.94 6.81 -21.31
N GLU A 512 -10.06 5.97 -21.85
CA GLU A 512 -10.08 5.46 -23.22
C GLU A 512 -11.10 4.33 -23.43
N VAL A 513 -11.66 3.78 -22.34
CA VAL A 513 -12.62 2.69 -22.39
C VAL A 513 -14.01 3.22 -22.70
N SER A 514 -14.51 2.89 -23.89
CA SER A 514 -15.87 3.26 -24.35
C SER A 514 -16.88 2.14 -24.17
N LEU A 515 -16.44 0.87 -24.13
CA LEU A 515 -17.31 -0.28 -23.99
C LEU A 515 -16.90 -1.20 -22.86
N VAL A 516 -17.87 -1.58 -22.05
CA VAL A 516 -17.77 -2.67 -21.07
C VAL A 516 -18.74 -3.77 -21.44
N ALA A 517 -18.26 -4.96 -21.72
CA ALA A 517 -19.08 -6.15 -21.98
C ALA A 517 -19.04 -7.11 -20.78
N ILE A 518 -20.18 -7.48 -20.28
CA ILE A 518 -20.36 -8.40 -19.15
C ILE A 518 -20.98 -9.69 -19.67
N MET A 519 -20.14 -10.74 -19.77
CA MET A 519 -20.59 -12.05 -20.22
C MET A 519 -21.37 -12.75 -19.10
N ASP A 520 -22.41 -13.52 -19.46
CA ASP A 520 -23.22 -14.27 -18.50
C ASP A 520 -23.67 -13.42 -17.31
N ALA A 521 -24.27 -12.26 -17.59
CA ALA A 521 -24.65 -11.29 -16.55
C ALA A 521 -25.79 -11.79 -15.65
N ASP A 522 -26.57 -12.77 -16.09
CA ASP A 522 -27.67 -13.42 -15.37
C ASP A 522 -27.22 -14.56 -14.45
N LYS A 523 -25.96 -14.97 -14.49
CA LYS A 523 -25.46 -16.01 -13.59
C LYS A 523 -25.18 -15.40 -12.21
N GLU A 524 -26.22 -15.39 -11.36
CA GLU A 524 -26.12 -14.82 -10.01
C GLU A 524 -24.98 -15.43 -9.21
N GLY A 525 -24.24 -14.60 -8.49
CA GLY A 525 -23.09 -14.97 -7.70
C GLY A 525 -22.28 -13.74 -7.29
N PHE A 526 -21.17 -13.96 -6.59
CA PHE A 526 -20.33 -12.89 -6.06
C PHE A 526 -19.85 -11.90 -7.14
N LEU A 527 -19.67 -12.36 -8.39
CA LEU A 527 -19.22 -11.54 -9.52
C LEU A 527 -20.34 -10.77 -10.24
N ARG A 528 -21.60 -11.08 -9.96
CA ARG A 528 -22.78 -10.51 -10.63
C ARG A 528 -23.78 -9.93 -9.63
N THR A 529 -23.30 -9.51 -8.46
CA THR A 529 -24.12 -8.73 -7.51
C THR A 529 -24.39 -7.33 -8.08
N GLU A 530 -25.42 -6.68 -7.63
CA GLU A 530 -25.74 -5.27 -7.94
C GLU A 530 -24.50 -4.38 -7.88
N ARG A 531 -23.76 -4.41 -6.77
CA ARG A 531 -22.54 -3.62 -6.58
C ARG A 531 -21.47 -3.93 -7.62
N SER A 532 -21.26 -5.20 -7.89
CA SER A 532 -20.30 -5.68 -8.87
C SER A 532 -20.61 -5.17 -10.28
N LEU A 533 -21.88 -5.22 -10.66
CA LEU A 533 -22.36 -4.74 -11.94
C LEU A 533 -22.17 -3.21 -12.05
N ILE A 534 -22.63 -2.43 -11.05
CA ILE A 534 -22.49 -0.96 -11.04
C ILE A 534 -21.02 -0.55 -11.17
N GLN A 535 -20.11 -1.22 -10.46
CA GLN A 535 -18.68 -0.91 -10.54
C GLN A 535 -18.07 -1.23 -11.89
N THR A 536 -18.46 -2.37 -12.46
CA THR A 536 -17.95 -2.80 -13.78
C THR A 536 -18.48 -1.87 -14.88
N ILE A 537 -19.78 -1.58 -14.88
CA ILE A 537 -20.43 -0.62 -15.78
C ILE A 537 -19.75 0.76 -15.66
N GLY A 538 -19.49 1.21 -14.43
CA GLY A 538 -18.83 2.48 -14.13
C GLY A 538 -17.42 2.64 -14.72
N ARG A 539 -16.78 1.58 -15.24
CA ARG A 539 -15.49 1.71 -15.95
C ARG A 539 -15.60 2.47 -17.27
N ALA A 540 -16.75 2.40 -17.94
CA ALA A 540 -17.03 3.21 -19.13
C ALA A 540 -17.59 4.61 -18.81
N ALA A 541 -17.85 4.95 -17.55
CA ALA A 541 -18.42 6.23 -17.11
C ALA A 541 -17.46 7.43 -17.21
N ARG A 542 -16.28 7.26 -17.78
CA ARG A 542 -15.28 8.33 -18.05
C ARG A 542 -15.18 8.69 -19.52
N HIS A 543 -15.79 7.88 -20.38
CA HIS A 543 -15.87 8.12 -21.82
C HIS A 543 -17.18 8.80 -22.17
N VAL A 544 -17.14 9.81 -23.05
CA VAL A 544 -18.34 10.59 -23.43
C VAL A 544 -19.41 9.70 -24.07
N GLN A 545 -19.01 8.69 -24.82
CA GLN A 545 -19.87 7.70 -25.46
C GLN A 545 -19.80 6.34 -24.76
N GLY A 546 -19.69 6.34 -23.44
CA GLY A 546 -19.58 5.12 -22.65
C GLY A 546 -20.81 4.24 -22.77
N GLN A 547 -20.62 2.94 -23.03
CA GLN A 547 -21.67 1.93 -23.12
C GLN A 547 -21.33 0.69 -22.30
N ALA A 548 -22.38 -0.01 -21.84
CA ALA A 548 -22.25 -1.29 -21.19
C ALA A 548 -23.22 -2.30 -21.84
N ILE A 549 -22.71 -3.47 -22.20
CA ILE A 549 -23.53 -4.58 -22.72
C ILE A 549 -23.54 -5.68 -21.67
N LEU A 550 -24.75 -6.08 -21.29
CA LEU A 550 -25.00 -7.20 -20.39
C LEU A 550 -25.54 -8.36 -21.25
N TYR A 551 -24.73 -9.41 -21.46
CA TYR A 551 -25.21 -10.61 -22.13
C TYR A 551 -25.92 -11.50 -21.12
N ALA A 552 -27.24 -11.67 -21.31
CA ALA A 552 -28.11 -12.36 -20.37
C ALA A 552 -29.38 -12.83 -21.08
N ASP A 553 -29.83 -14.02 -20.72
CA ASP A 553 -31.12 -14.56 -21.20
C ASP A 553 -32.29 -14.23 -20.24
N ASN A 554 -31.94 -13.96 -18.96
CA ASN A 554 -32.92 -13.64 -17.93
C ASN A 554 -32.53 -12.36 -17.18
N MET A 555 -33.49 -11.52 -16.85
CA MET A 555 -33.30 -10.36 -15.99
C MET A 555 -33.31 -10.78 -14.53
N THR A 556 -32.14 -10.62 -13.85
CA THR A 556 -32.01 -10.90 -12.41
C THR A 556 -32.31 -9.68 -11.57
N GLY A 557 -32.62 -9.90 -10.28
CA GLY A 557 -32.82 -8.80 -9.33
C GLY A 557 -31.60 -7.88 -9.18
N SER A 558 -30.39 -8.44 -9.28
CA SER A 558 -29.13 -7.68 -9.26
C SER A 558 -28.96 -6.81 -10.50
N MET A 559 -29.33 -7.32 -11.67
CA MET A 559 -29.28 -6.56 -12.94
C MET A 559 -30.27 -5.40 -12.92
N ILE A 560 -31.53 -5.66 -12.52
CA ILE A 560 -32.56 -4.61 -12.46
C ILE A 560 -32.09 -3.45 -11.59
N LYS A 561 -31.63 -3.73 -10.38
CA LYS A 561 -31.14 -2.69 -9.45
C LYS A 561 -29.94 -1.93 -10.01
N ALA A 562 -29.01 -2.63 -10.68
CA ALA A 562 -27.83 -1.99 -11.27
C ALA A 562 -28.20 -1.08 -12.44
N ILE A 563 -29.15 -1.48 -13.27
CA ILE A 563 -29.67 -0.69 -14.38
C ILE A 563 -30.42 0.53 -13.85
N ASP A 564 -31.37 0.33 -12.93
CA ASP A 564 -32.17 1.42 -12.34
C ASP A 564 -31.29 2.49 -11.70
N GLU A 565 -30.26 2.10 -10.92
CA GLU A 565 -29.34 3.04 -10.30
C GLU A 565 -28.47 3.78 -11.32
N THR A 566 -28.00 3.08 -12.36
CA THR A 566 -27.21 3.72 -13.43
C THR A 566 -28.06 4.71 -14.21
N ASP A 567 -29.31 4.38 -14.53
CA ASP A 567 -30.25 5.26 -15.22
C ASP A 567 -30.66 6.45 -14.35
N ARG A 568 -30.85 6.25 -13.04
CA ARG A 568 -31.08 7.33 -12.07
C ARG A 568 -29.93 8.34 -12.12
N ARG A 569 -28.68 7.89 -11.98
CA ARG A 569 -27.47 8.74 -12.03
C ARG A 569 -27.35 9.45 -13.38
N ARG A 570 -27.58 8.73 -14.47
CA ARG A 570 -27.58 9.27 -15.83
C ARG A 570 -28.62 10.38 -15.99
N GLY A 571 -29.83 10.20 -15.46
CA GLY A 571 -30.89 11.19 -15.44
C GLY A 571 -30.52 12.48 -14.70
N ILE A 572 -29.97 12.35 -13.49
CA ILE A 572 -29.49 13.47 -12.66
C ILE A 572 -28.40 14.26 -13.40
N GLN A 573 -27.38 13.59 -13.91
CA GLN A 573 -26.27 14.23 -14.65
C GLN A 573 -26.78 14.95 -15.90
N THR A 574 -27.68 14.33 -16.67
CA THR A 574 -28.25 14.89 -17.89
C THR A 574 -29.07 16.14 -17.60
N ALA A 575 -29.90 16.12 -16.53
CA ALA A 575 -30.67 17.27 -16.09
C ALA A 575 -29.76 18.44 -15.66
N HIS A 576 -28.69 18.14 -14.90
CA HIS A 576 -27.69 19.12 -14.49
C HIS A 576 -26.98 19.75 -15.71
N ASN A 577 -26.55 18.94 -16.66
CA ASN A 577 -25.89 19.42 -17.87
C ASN A 577 -26.78 20.38 -18.68
N ARG A 578 -28.09 20.02 -18.83
CA ARG A 578 -29.07 20.89 -19.52
C ARG A 578 -29.28 22.20 -18.80
N LEU A 579 -29.41 22.15 -17.47
CA LEU A 579 -29.64 23.37 -16.66
C LEU A 579 -28.46 24.34 -16.74
N HIS A 580 -27.23 23.83 -16.76
CA HIS A 580 -26.00 24.65 -16.74
C HIS A 580 -25.35 24.82 -18.10
N GLY A 581 -25.94 24.28 -19.20
CA GLY A 581 -25.37 24.36 -20.54
C GLY A 581 -24.03 23.64 -20.68
N ILE A 582 -23.80 22.57 -19.91
CA ILE A 582 -22.55 21.83 -19.91
C ILE A 582 -22.54 20.82 -21.05
N THR A 583 -21.54 20.90 -21.92
CA THR A 583 -21.24 19.88 -22.93
C THR A 583 -20.25 18.89 -22.34
N PRO A 584 -20.57 17.55 -22.31
CA PRO A 584 -19.67 16.54 -21.80
C PRO A 584 -18.30 16.57 -22.50
N GLN A 585 -17.23 16.59 -21.71
CA GLN A 585 -15.86 16.60 -22.21
C GLN A 585 -15.08 15.40 -21.68
N PRO A 586 -14.21 14.77 -22.49
CA PRO A 586 -13.38 13.68 -22.03
C PRO A 586 -12.40 14.16 -20.95
N ILE A 587 -12.11 13.30 -19.98
CA ILE A 587 -11.10 13.57 -18.96
C ILE A 587 -9.72 13.43 -19.60
N VAL A 588 -9.04 14.56 -19.82
CA VAL A 588 -7.63 14.57 -20.23
C VAL A 588 -6.77 14.62 -18.96
N LYS A 589 -6.37 13.48 -18.44
CA LYS A 589 -5.29 13.42 -17.45
C LYS A 589 -3.96 13.45 -18.20
N LYS A 590 -3.09 14.44 -17.92
CA LYS A 590 -1.66 14.30 -18.23
C LYS A 590 -1.24 12.95 -17.64
N SER A 591 -0.58 12.10 -18.44
CA SER A 591 -0.10 10.78 -17.98
C SER A 591 0.58 10.98 -16.64
N SER A 592 -0.02 10.45 -15.57
CA SER A 592 0.52 10.72 -14.25
C SER A 592 1.86 10.01 -14.14
N ASN A 593 2.93 10.75 -13.99
CA ASN A 593 4.26 10.25 -13.62
C ASN A 593 4.22 9.36 -12.35
N ALA A 594 3.10 9.35 -11.63
CA ALA A 594 2.86 8.54 -10.45
C ALA A 594 2.91 7.02 -10.71
N ILE A 595 2.35 6.57 -11.84
CA ILE A 595 2.48 5.15 -12.25
C ILE A 595 3.91 4.88 -12.71
N LEU A 596 4.52 5.84 -13.41
CA LEU A 596 5.92 5.76 -13.82
C LEU A 596 6.87 5.85 -12.62
N ALA A 597 6.59 6.71 -11.63
CA ALA A 597 7.37 6.77 -10.39
C ALA A 597 7.26 5.49 -9.56
N PHE A 598 6.06 4.89 -9.48
CA PHE A 598 5.90 3.57 -8.86
C PHE A 598 6.59 2.46 -9.67
N LEU A 599 6.54 2.53 -11.00
CA LEU A 599 7.27 1.62 -11.89
C LEU A 599 8.79 1.85 -11.82
N ASP A 600 9.26 3.08 -11.71
CA ASP A 600 10.68 3.38 -11.53
C ASP A 600 11.19 2.89 -10.17
N VAL A 601 10.42 3.07 -9.11
CA VAL A 601 10.69 2.49 -7.79
C VAL A 601 10.67 0.97 -7.88
N SER A 602 9.66 0.38 -8.53
CA SER A 602 9.54 -1.08 -8.70
C SER A 602 10.54 -1.65 -9.70
N ARG A 603 10.92 -0.93 -10.77
CA ARG A 603 11.97 -1.33 -11.72
C ARG A 603 13.37 -1.25 -11.12
N ARG A 604 13.65 -0.30 -10.24
CA ARG A 604 14.88 -0.27 -9.45
C ARG A 604 15.02 -1.47 -8.53
N LEU A 605 13.88 -2.09 -8.17
CA LEU A 605 13.80 -3.22 -7.22
C LEU A 605 13.82 -4.61 -7.87
N ASN A 606 13.44 -4.74 -9.15
CA ASN A 606 13.39 -6.03 -9.85
C ASN A 606 14.47 -6.14 -10.92
N ALA A 607 15.68 -6.33 -10.48
CA ALA A 607 16.84 -6.60 -11.33
C ALA A 607 16.81 -7.95 -12.09
N THR A 608 15.69 -8.64 -12.11
CA THR A 608 15.53 -9.94 -12.78
C THR A 608 15.10 -9.83 -14.25
N ASP A 609 14.63 -8.67 -14.72
CA ASP A 609 14.14 -8.50 -16.10
C ASP A 609 15.13 -7.81 -17.06
N LEU A 610 16.43 -8.04 -16.87
CA LEU A 610 17.50 -7.49 -17.72
C LEU A 610 17.54 -8.02 -19.16
N LYS A 611 16.72 -8.97 -19.52
CA LYS A 611 16.67 -9.47 -20.91
C LYS A 611 16.15 -8.44 -21.92
N VAL A 612 15.38 -7.43 -21.45
CA VAL A 612 14.82 -6.38 -22.32
C VAL A 612 15.79 -5.20 -22.53
N VAL A 613 16.76 -5.01 -21.63
CA VAL A 613 17.75 -3.92 -21.72
C VAL A 613 18.87 -4.24 -22.73
N ASP A 614 19.02 -5.51 -23.11
CA ASP A 614 20.11 -5.97 -23.99
C ASP A 614 20.06 -5.43 -25.43
N GLU A 615 18.87 -5.14 -25.93
CA GLU A 615 18.72 -4.74 -27.33
C GLU A 615 18.94 -3.23 -27.59
N HIS A 616 18.99 -2.38 -26.51
CA HIS A 616 19.01 -0.92 -26.66
C HIS A 616 20.00 -0.20 -25.73
N ILE A 617 21.03 -0.87 -25.22
CA ILE A 617 22.07 -0.28 -24.34
C ILE A 617 22.75 0.96 -24.98
N ASP A 618 22.92 0.94 -26.29
CA ASP A 618 23.58 2.03 -27.02
C ASP A 618 22.71 3.29 -27.20
N GLU A 619 21.41 3.20 -26.97
CA GLU A 619 20.45 4.32 -27.08
C GLU A 619 20.12 5.01 -25.75
N LEU A 620 20.65 4.52 -24.61
CA LEU A 620 20.35 5.07 -23.29
C LEU A 620 20.95 6.47 -23.08
N PRO A 621 20.19 7.44 -22.53
CA PRO A 621 20.68 8.75 -22.14
C PRO A 621 21.80 8.65 -21.10
N LEU A 622 22.84 9.51 -21.22
CA LEU A 622 24.01 9.52 -20.31
C LEU A 622 23.63 9.66 -18.83
N GLU A 623 22.53 10.35 -18.53
CA GLU A 623 22.03 10.59 -17.16
C GLU A 623 21.52 9.31 -16.45
N GLN A 624 21.15 8.28 -17.22
CA GLN A 624 20.62 7.01 -16.69
C GLN A 624 21.70 5.93 -16.46
N ILE A 625 22.87 6.12 -17.06
CA ILE A 625 23.98 5.15 -17.01
C ILE A 625 24.51 4.90 -15.61
N PRO A 626 24.70 5.90 -14.71
CA PRO A 626 25.21 5.67 -13.36
C PRO A 626 24.31 4.76 -12.51
N GLY A 627 22.99 4.94 -12.60
CA GLY A 627 22.04 4.09 -11.90
C GLY A 627 22.05 2.64 -12.39
N LEU A 628 22.19 2.44 -13.70
CA LEU A 628 22.30 1.12 -14.30
C LEU A 628 23.60 0.40 -13.90
N ILE A 629 24.73 1.12 -13.83
CA ILE A 629 26.01 0.56 -13.38
C ILE A 629 25.90 0.05 -11.96
N THR A 630 25.31 0.82 -11.05
CA THR A 630 25.13 0.42 -9.64
C THR A 630 24.30 -0.86 -9.52
N LEU A 631 23.25 -0.98 -10.33
CA LEU A 631 22.40 -2.15 -10.40
C LEU A 631 23.16 -3.39 -10.88
N LEU A 632 23.88 -3.27 -12.00
CA LEU A 632 24.68 -4.36 -12.57
C LEU A 632 25.81 -4.81 -11.64
N GLU A 633 26.39 -3.88 -10.86
CA GLU A 633 27.39 -4.21 -9.83
C GLU A 633 26.81 -5.04 -8.67
N ALA A 634 25.60 -4.71 -8.23
CA ALA A 634 24.92 -5.49 -7.20
C ALA A 634 24.63 -6.92 -7.69
N GLN A 635 24.16 -7.08 -8.92
CA GLN A 635 23.91 -8.39 -9.53
C GLN A 635 25.17 -9.19 -9.76
N MET A 636 26.23 -8.56 -10.23
CA MET A 636 27.53 -9.22 -10.40
C MET A 636 28.03 -9.80 -9.08
N LYS A 637 27.89 -9.04 -7.98
CA LYS A 637 28.26 -9.52 -6.62
C LYS A 637 27.37 -10.68 -6.17
N GLU A 638 26.09 -10.67 -6.51
CA GLU A 638 25.17 -11.74 -6.15
C GLU A 638 25.41 -13.02 -6.96
N ALA A 639 25.62 -12.92 -8.27
CA ALA A 639 26.02 -14.02 -9.13
C ALA A 639 27.36 -14.64 -8.66
N ALA A 640 28.33 -13.81 -8.28
CA ALA A 640 29.58 -14.29 -7.71
C ALA A 640 29.41 -15.04 -6.38
N LYS A 641 28.49 -14.59 -5.50
CA LYS A 641 28.15 -15.30 -4.24
C LYS A 641 27.49 -16.67 -4.51
N LYS A 642 26.70 -16.77 -5.59
CA LYS A 642 26.06 -18.03 -6.02
C LYS A 642 27.00 -18.93 -6.81
N LEU A 643 28.28 -18.55 -6.98
CA LEU A 643 29.29 -19.24 -7.80
C LEU A 643 28.94 -19.33 -9.30
N GLU A 644 28.08 -18.45 -9.80
CA GLU A 644 27.68 -18.32 -11.20
C GLU A 644 28.69 -17.41 -11.95
N PHE A 645 29.94 -17.85 -12.04
CA PHE A 645 31.06 -17.04 -12.53
C PHE A 645 30.94 -16.58 -13.98
N GLU A 646 30.26 -17.35 -14.84
CA GLU A 646 30.00 -16.96 -16.23
C GLU A 646 29.04 -15.76 -16.30
N GLU A 647 27.99 -15.77 -15.48
CA GLU A 647 27.03 -14.67 -15.41
C GLU A 647 27.65 -13.41 -14.78
N ALA A 648 28.43 -13.60 -13.70
CA ALA A 648 29.20 -12.49 -13.09
C ALA A 648 30.19 -11.87 -14.11
N GLY A 649 30.81 -12.69 -14.97
CA GLY A 649 31.70 -12.24 -16.05
C GLY A 649 31.00 -11.37 -17.08
N LYS A 650 29.82 -11.79 -17.55
CA LYS A 650 29.00 -11.01 -18.50
C LYS A 650 28.56 -9.66 -17.91
N LEU A 651 28.12 -9.66 -16.66
CA LEU A 651 27.72 -8.44 -15.96
C LEU A 651 28.90 -7.46 -15.79
N ARG A 652 30.10 -7.96 -15.49
CA ARG A 652 31.33 -7.15 -15.40
C ARG A 652 31.65 -6.48 -16.74
N ASP A 653 31.58 -7.24 -17.84
CA ASP A 653 31.91 -6.74 -19.16
C ASP A 653 30.90 -5.68 -19.64
N ARG A 654 29.62 -5.80 -19.27
CA ARG A 654 28.60 -4.78 -19.45
C ARG A 654 28.87 -3.50 -18.67
N ILE A 655 29.22 -3.62 -17.39
CA ILE A 655 29.58 -2.48 -16.54
C ILE A 655 30.75 -1.71 -17.18
N LYS A 656 31.73 -2.45 -17.68
CA LYS A 656 32.88 -1.85 -18.37
C LYS A 656 32.45 -1.06 -19.61
N HIS A 657 31.59 -1.62 -20.47
CA HIS A 657 31.07 -0.95 -21.66
C HIS A 657 30.30 0.34 -21.33
N LEU A 658 29.44 0.32 -20.31
CA LEU A 658 28.71 1.49 -19.85
C LEU A 658 29.63 2.57 -19.28
N ARG A 659 30.69 2.19 -18.57
CA ARG A 659 31.69 3.14 -18.07
C ARG A 659 32.50 3.78 -19.21
N ASP A 660 32.89 3.00 -20.22
CA ASP A 660 33.59 3.50 -21.39
C ASP A 660 32.71 4.49 -22.17
N LYS A 661 31.42 4.23 -22.30
CA LYS A 661 30.42 5.14 -22.87
C LYS A 661 30.28 6.45 -22.09
N MET A 662 30.28 6.42 -20.75
CA MET A 662 30.28 7.63 -19.90
C MET A 662 31.54 8.48 -20.07
N LEU A 663 32.67 7.85 -20.38
CA LEU A 663 33.97 8.51 -20.56
C LEU A 663 34.20 8.97 -22.03
N GLY A 664 33.21 8.75 -22.90
CA GLY A 664 33.30 9.12 -24.34
C GLY A 664 34.34 8.30 -25.12
N ARG A 665 34.60 7.07 -24.67
CA ARG A 665 35.54 6.13 -25.29
C ARG A 665 34.81 5.00 -26.00
#